data_bea78ed0f80f6a47c9c52084650ea4bf
#
_entry.id   bea78ed0f80f6a47c9c52084650ea4bf
#
_cell.length_a   1.000
_cell.length_b   1.000
_cell.length_c   1.000
_cell.angle_alpha   90.00
_cell.angle_beta   90.00
_cell.angle_gamma   90.00
#
_symmetry.space_group_name_H-M   'P 1'
#
loop_
_entity.id
_entity.type
_entity.pdbx_description
1 polymer ?
#
loop_
_entity_poly.entity_id
_entity_poly.type
_entity_poly.pdbx_seq_one_letter_code
_entity_poly.pdbx_strand_id
1 'polypeptide(L)'
;MPASPRYAAPTSSPERKSNVLSTTMGEDQADSKSRPVQADQQAQVTACLQQATALHAQGTLDAAMAGYRQVLAWRPDDFTALHLLGVAHYQTGQAAAAIELIQQAIELQPLQAAPYSNLGLAFVALRRDSEALQSFNQALQLDSKYLEALNNRGNLLNDMGRAAEALADFDRMLALKPDSAEALTHRGMALQALGRSKAALSSHELALQVRPDYPKALNNRGTVLRDMGRLAAALASFDRALVLRPDFVEALNNRAATLHDMQRPAEALESLERAVQLAPHYAEAFNTRGNVLRELQRPEAALASYRQALQLKPDDALIWSNCGSALCDLQRPGEALVNIERALAIQPESIEALNNRANALRDLKRPEEALRSCEQALQLKPDSVAALNNRGNAQLDLGQTQAALDSYDLARQLGPASAAALTNRSLALQQLGRHEEALAGFAQAVQLLTDYAQAHWYAGLCRLQLGNFAAGWRQYEWRWQVPGIKTGRRDFTTALWSGDPPLQGQTILLYAEQGLGDTLQFCRYVDVVAARGARIYLEVQAPLRPLLEQYSDRARLFTVGESLPQFDYHCPLLSLPLAFHTDLPSIPSQTAYLQADSAKVAIWKQRLAHYQRPVIGIIWSGNSQHGNDRHRSIPLAQLAPWFSAKATFVSLQNEVRETDREAFDAFRRHGLVDFAQDLHDFSDTAALLTCVDRVVTVDTSGAHLAGALGKPTTLLLPQNADFRWLLERTDTPWYPTMRLIRQTTPGDWREVISVVAASLGLR
;
A
#
# COMPACT_ATOMS: atom_id res chain seq x y z
N MET A 1 -22.46 -16.18 17.80
CA MET A 1 -23.14 -15.17 16.95
C MET A 1 -24.32 -15.82 16.28
N PRO A 2 -25.55 -15.28 16.32
CA PRO A 2 -26.62 -15.84 15.51
C PRO A 2 -26.34 -15.49 14.05
N ALA A 3 -26.11 -16.53 13.22
CA ALA A 3 -26.08 -16.40 11.78
C ALA A 3 -27.41 -15.83 11.29
N SER A 4 -27.41 -14.78 10.47
CA SER A 4 -28.61 -14.34 9.77
C SER A 4 -29.20 -15.53 9.01
N PRO A 5 -30.51 -15.78 9.08
CA PRO A 5 -31.09 -16.98 8.49
C PRO A 5 -31.04 -16.89 6.95
N ARG A 6 -30.07 -17.56 6.35
CA ARG A 6 -30.01 -17.81 4.90
C ARG A 6 -30.95 -18.93 4.47
N TYR A 7 -31.47 -19.69 5.43
CA TYR A 7 -32.30 -20.84 5.20
C TYR A 7 -33.77 -20.54 5.47
N ALA A 8 -34.65 -21.17 4.70
CA ALA A 8 -36.08 -21.01 4.88
C ALA A 8 -36.50 -21.52 6.26
N ALA A 9 -37.28 -20.73 6.98
CA ALA A 9 -37.91 -21.22 8.19
C ALA A 9 -38.89 -22.33 7.84
N PRO A 10 -38.99 -23.39 8.68
CA PRO A 10 -39.92 -24.46 8.43
C PRO A 10 -41.37 -23.92 8.44
N THR A 11 -41.98 -23.90 7.26
CA THR A 11 -43.38 -23.50 7.12
C THR A 11 -44.25 -24.78 7.24
N SER A 12 -44.98 -24.88 8.34
CA SER A 12 -46.04 -25.82 8.46
C SER A 12 -47.35 -25.15 8.06
N SER A 13 -47.71 -25.17 6.81
CA SER A 13 -49.09 -24.89 6.38
C SER A 13 -49.83 -26.21 6.19
N PRO A 14 -50.91 -26.45 6.90
CA PRO A 14 -51.76 -27.64 6.66
C PRO A 14 -52.69 -27.31 5.47
N GLU A 15 -52.32 -27.75 4.26
CA GLU A 15 -53.36 -27.83 3.21
C GLU A 15 -54.24 -29.03 3.45
N ARG A 16 -55.52 -28.74 3.68
CA ARG A 16 -56.63 -29.68 3.67
C ARG A 16 -56.70 -30.41 2.33
N LYS A 17 -56.56 -31.68 2.31
CA LYS A 17 -57.30 -32.55 1.40
C LYS A 17 -57.90 -33.73 2.17
N SER A 18 -59.22 -33.58 2.42
CA SER A 18 -60.09 -34.69 2.72
C SER A 18 -60.16 -35.60 1.50
N ASN A 19 -59.84 -36.85 1.67
CA ASN A 19 -60.45 -37.89 0.81
C ASN A 19 -60.88 -39.05 1.72
N VAL A 20 -62.21 -39.17 1.75
CA VAL A 20 -63.00 -40.28 2.27
C VAL A 20 -62.73 -41.52 1.43
N LEU A 21 -62.38 -42.59 2.04
CA LEU A 21 -62.67 -43.92 1.50
C LEU A 21 -63.26 -44.81 2.62
N SER A 22 -64.55 -45.05 2.46
CA SER A 22 -65.31 -46.09 3.12
C SER A 22 -64.85 -47.44 2.62
N THR A 23 -64.74 -48.41 3.48
CA THR A 23 -65.29 -49.78 3.30
C THR A 23 -64.98 -50.63 4.53
N THR A 24 -66.02 -51.06 5.09
CA THR A 24 -66.67 -52.34 5.36
C THR A 24 -66.21 -53.07 6.60
N MET A 25 -67.27 -53.32 7.39
CA MET A 25 -67.49 -54.07 8.57
C MET A 25 -66.79 -55.47 8.63
N GLY A 26 -66.27 -55.72 9.82
CA GLY A 26 -66.09 -57.05 10.37
C GLY A 26 -66.32 -56.96 11.87
N GLU A 27 -67.43 -57.42 12.31
CA GLU A 27 -67.84 -57.61 13.70
C GLU A 27 -66.90 -58.52 14.45
N ASP A 28 -66.34 -58.07 15.58
CA ASP A 28 -66.12 -58.96 16.69
C ASP A 28 -66.35 -58.22 18.02
N GLN A 29 -67.29 -58.69 18.79
CA GLN A 29 -67.65 -58.24 20.11
C GLN A 29 -66.59 -58.68 21.13
N ALA A 30 -65.86 -57.79 21.74
CA ALA A 30 -65.46 -57.88 23.15
C ALA A 30 -64.79 -56.57 23.59
N ASP A 31 -65.23 -56.09 24.71
CA ASP A 31 -64.62 -55.02 25.56
C ASP A 31 -65.20 -53.62 25.41
N SER A 32 -66.42 -53.42 25.91
CA SER A 32 -67.14 -52.16 25.91
C SER A 32 -66.82 -51.19 27.12
N LYS A 33 -65.76 -51.44 27.90
CA LYS A 33 -65.43 -50.60 29.07
C LYS A 33 -64.13 -49.81 28.97
N SER A 34 -63.29 -50.09 28.00
CA SER A 34 -62.02 -49.34 27.81
C SER A 34 -62.11 -48.25 26.72
N ARG A 35 -63.15 -48.24 25.91
CA ARG A 35 -63.29 -47.26 24.76
C ARG A 35 -63.54 -45.82 25.12
N PRO A 36 -64.23 -45.41 26.18
CA PRO A 36 -64.47 -43.98 26.47
C PRO A 36 -63.22 -43.25 27.01
N VAL A 37 -62.34 -43.91 27.78
CA VAL A 37 -61.18 -43.34 28.38
C VAL A 37 -60.05 -43.08 27.29
N GLN A 38 -59.91 -44.04 26.34
CA GLN A 38 -58.98 -43.87 25.24
C GLN A 38 -59.44 -42.83 24.22
N ALA A 39 -60.76 -42.68 23.99
CA ALA A 39 -61.29 -41.67 23.08
C ALA A 39 -61.14 -40.25 23.67
N ASP A 40 -61.31 -40.07 24.99
CA ASP A 40 -61.18 -38.78 25.70
C ASP A 40 -59.71 -38.36 25.78
N GLN A 41 -58.79 -39.29 26.03
CA GLN A 41 -57.36 -39.09 26.03
C GLN A 41 -56.85 -38.75 24.61
N GLN A 42 -57.34 -39.39 23.54
CA GLN A 42 -57.05 -39.06 22.17
C GLN A 42 -57.52 -37.64 21.79
N ALA A 43 -58.68 -37.22 22.24
CA ALA A 43 -59.22 -35.87 22.03
C ALA A 43 -58.34 -34.82 22.72
N GLN A 44 -57.88 -35.08 23.94
CA GLN A 44 -57.00 -34.21 24.72
C GLN A 44 -55.63 -34.04 24.04
N VAL A 45 -55.03 -35.15 23.60
CA VAL A 45 -53.75 -35.14 22.84
C VAL A 45 -53.90 -34.31 21.58
N THR A 46 -54.97 -34.50 20.80
CA THR A 46 -55.23 -33.79 19.56
C THR A 46 -55.42 -32.28 19.80
N ALA A 47 -56.19 -31.93 20.82
CA ALA A 47 -56.43 -30.50 21.21
C ALA A 47 -55.13 -29.81 21.66
N CYS A 48 -54.32 -30.49 22.49
CA CYS A 48 -53.06 -29.96 22.97
C CYS A 48 -52.06 -29.77 21.81
N LEU A 49 -51.97 -30.76 20.89
CA LEU A 49 -51.11 -30.66 19.71
C LEU A 49 -51.53 -29.50 18.79
N GLN A 50 -52.84 -29.36 18.54
CA GLN A 50 -53.36 -28.24 17.75
C GLN A 50 -53.05 -26.88 18.38
N GLN A 51 -53.23 -26.76 19.71
CA GLN A 51 -52.89 -25.56 20.43
C GLN A 51 -51.38 -25.25 20.39
N ALA A 52 -50.54 -26.24 20.65
CA ALA A 52 -49.10 -26.08 20.57
C ALA A 52 -48.61 -25.69 19.13
N THR A 53 -49.22 -26.26 18.11
CA THR A 53 -48.91 -25.87 16.71
C THR A 53 -49.38 -24.45 16.38
N ALA A 54 -50.52 -24.04 16.91
CA ALA A 54 -51.00 -22.64 16.76
C ALA A 54 -50.06 -21.63 17.48
N LEU A 55 -49.62 -21.96 18.69
CA LEU A 55 -48.65 -21.15 19.43
C LEU A 55 -47.29 -21.08 18.71
N HIS A 56 -46.84 -22.17 18.12
CA HIS A 56 -45.63 -22.25 17.29
C HIS A 56 -45.75 -21.32 16.07
N ALA A 57 -46.87 -21.36 15.37
CA ALA A 57 -47.15 -20.47 14.24
C ALA A 57 -47.24 -19.00 14.62
N GLN A 58 -47.62 -18.69 15.86
CA GLN A 58 -47.60 -17.33 16.43
C GLN A 58 -46.21 -16.89 16.93
N GLY A 59 -45.20 -17.74 16.89
CA GLY A 59 -43.84 -17.45 17.36
C GLY A 59 -43.65 -17.52 18.89
N THR A 60 -44.65 -17.99 19.63
CA THR A 60 -44.55 -18.19 21.09
C THR A 60 -43.95 -19.58 21.39
N LEU A 61 -42.63 -19.70 21.07
CA LEU A 61 -41.93 -20.97 21.04
C LEU A 61 -41.90 -21.69 22.38
N ASP A 62 -41.67 -20.99 23.49
CA ASP A 62 -41.63 -21.61 24.84
C ASP A 62 -42.93 -22.28 25.20
N ALA A 63 -44.08 -21.62 24.95
CA ALA A 63 -45.40 -22.18 25.18
C ALA A 63 -45.70 -23.34 24.23
N ALA A 64 -45.30 -23.26 22.97
CA ALA A 64 -45.42 -24.35 22.02
C ALA A 64 -44.60 -25.57 22.44
N MET A 65 -43.37 -25.39 22.88
CA MET A 65 -42.51 -26.46 23.40
C MET A 65 -43.08 -27.12 24.63
N ALA A 66 -43.69 -26.36 25.57
CA ALA A 66 -44.39 -26.93 26.72
C ALA A 66 -45.55 -27.81 26.27
N GLY A 67 -46.35 -27.37 25.32
CA GLY A 67 -47.46 -28.15 24.77
C GLY A 67 -46.97 -29.45 24.06
N TYR A 68 -45.93 -29.38 23.25
CA TYR A 68 -45.37 -30.59 22.62
C TYR A 68 -44.84 -31.59 23.67
N ARG A 69 -44.15 -31.11 24.73
CA ARG A 69 -43.67 -31.96 25.82
C ARG A 69 -44.85 -32.63 26.57
N GLN A 70 -45.95 -31.93 26.71
CA GLN A 70 -47.15 -32.48 27.33
C GLN A 70 -47.77 -33.58 26.47
N VAL A 71 -47.80 -33.38 25.16
CA VAL A 71 -48.24 -34.45 24.22
C VAL A 71 -47.31 -35.68 24.33
N LEU A 72 -46.00 -35.47 24.38
CA LEU A 72 -45.01 -36.55 24.51
C LEU A 72 -45.07 -37.25 25.89
N ALA A 73 -45.48 -36.56 26.93
CA ALA A 73 -45.74 -37.21 28.24
C ALA A 73 -46.92 -38.18 28.20
N TRP A 74 -47.93 -37.92 27.35
CA TRP A 74 -49.06 -38.85 27.15
C TRP A 74 -48.78 -39.87 26.04
N ARG A 75 -47.98 -39.47 25.04
CA ARG A 75 -47.68 -40.28 23.86
C ARG A 75 -46.24 -40.07 23.44
N PRO A 76 -45.29 -40.80 24.01
CA PRO A 76 -43.84 -40.63 23.74
C PRO A 76 -43.41 -40.83 22.28
N ASP A 77 -44.20 -41.56 21.51
CA ASP A 77 -44.03 -41.90 20.11
C ASP A 77 -44.88 -41.05 19.14
N ASP A 78 -45.32 -39.86 19.58
CA ASP A 78 -46.04 -38.95 18.69
C ASP A 78 -45.07 -38.25 17.72
N PHE A 79 -45.10 -38.71 16.47
CA PHE A 79 -44.25 -38.20 15.39
C PHE A 79 -44.32 -36.66 15.26
N THR A 80 -45.54 -36.11 15.27
CA THR A 80 -45.74 -34.67 15.06
C THR A 80 -45.15 -33.83 16.19
N ALA A 81 -45.39 -34.30 17.44
CA ALA A 81 -44.86 -33.61 18.62
C ALA A 81 -43.33 -33.67 18.68
N LEU A 82 -42.71 -34.86 18.41
CA LEU A 82 -41.26 -34.99 18.34
C LEU A 82 -40.66 -34.10 17.26
N HIS A 83 -41.19 -34.13 16.04
CA HIS A 83 -40.70 -33.37 14.92
C HIS A 83 -40.79 -31.85 15.18
N LEU A 84 -41.99 -31.37 15.61
CA LEU A 84 -42.20 -29.93 15.83
C LEU A 84 -41.50 -29.41 17.08
N LEU A 85 -41.33 -30.23 18.12
CA LEU A 85 -40.49 -29.88 19.28
C LEU A 85 -39.03 -29.75 18.85
N GLY A 86 -38.51 -30.63 18.00
CA GLY A 86 -37.19 -30.54 17.43
C GLY A 86 -37.00 -29.26 16.60
N VAL A 87 -38.01 -28.91 15.77
CA VAL A 87 -38.01 -27.63 15.02
C VAL A 87 -37.99 -26.44 15.96
N ALA A 88 -38.77 -26.44 17.03
CA ALA A 88 -38.78 -25.34 18.03
C ALA A 88 -37.45 -25.24 18.77
N HIS A 89 -36.78 -26.34 19.10
CA HIS A 89 -35.43 -26.35 19.66
C HIS A 89 -34.39 -25.75 18.68
N TYR A 90 -34.49 -26.10 17.38
CA TYR A 90 -33.65 -25.47 16.35
C TYR A 90 -33.86 -23.94 16.30
N GLN A 91 -35.11 -23.49 16.28
CA GLN A 91 -35.46 -22.07 16.23
C GLN A 91 -35.00 -21.28 17.48
N THR A 92 -34.91 -21.92 18.65
CA THR A 92 -34.40 -21.37 19.89
C THR A 92 -32.87 -21.53 20.05
N GLY A 93 -32.15 -21.98 19.00
CA GLY A 93 -30.68 -22.11 19.00
C GLY A 93 -30.16 -23.40 19.66
N GLN A 94 -31.04 -24.35 20.04
CA GLN A 94 -30.69 -25.59 20.71
C GLN A 94 -30.55 -26.74 19.68
N ALA A 95 -29.63 -26.56 18.71
CA ALA A 95 -29.50 -27.43 17.56
C ALA A 95 -29.18 -28.92 17.92
N ALA A 96 -28.42 -29.17 19.00
CA ALA A 96 -28.12 -30.55 19.44
C ALA A 96 -29.40 -31.29 19.89
N ALA A 97 -30.22 -30.67 20.75
CA ALA A 97 -31.49 -31.22 21.18
C ALA A 97 -32.49 -31.41 20.00
N ALA A 98 -32.43 -30.46 19.03
CA ALA A 98 -33.20 -30.57 17.80
C ALA A 98 -32.88 -31.85 17.02
N ILE A 99 -31.58 -32.16 16.86
CA ILE A 99 -31.12 -33.38 16.15
C ILE A 99 -31.69 -34.64 16.78
N GLU A 100 -31.57 -34.79 18.10
CA GLU A 100 -32.05 -35.96 18.84
C GLU A 100 -33.55 -36.21 18.63
N LEU A 101 -34.35 -35.15 18.78
CA LEU A 101 -35.81 -35.24 18.65
C LEU A 101 -36.26 -35.49 17.22
N ILE A 102 -35.61 -34.85 16.23
CA ILE A 102 -35.94 -35.05 14.82
C ILE A 102 -35.52 -36.45 14.37
N GLN A 103 -34.41 -37.01 14.87
CA GLN A 103 -33.99 -38.38 14.59
C GLN A 103 -35.00 -39.39 15.14
N GLN A 104 -35.49 -39.20 16.36
CA GLN A 104 -36.58 -40.03 16.92
C GLN A 104 -37.86 -39.98 16.07
N ALA A 105 -38.22 -38.79 15.59
CA ALA A 105 -39.36 -38.65 14.68
C ALA A 105 -39.11 -39.39 13.35
N ILE A 106 -37.90 -39.33 12.78
CA ILE A 106 -37.54 -40.07 11.57
C ILE A 106 -37.63 -41.59 11.77
N GLU A 107 -37.21 -42.11 12.93
CA GLU A 107 -37.33 -43.54 13.24
C GLU A 107 -38.78 -44.00 13.21
N LEU A 108 -39.72 -43.17 13.65
CA LEU A 108 -41.14 -43.46 13.64
C LEU A 108 -41.74 -43.38 12.23
N GLN A 109 -41.36 -42.42 11.44
CA GLN A 109 -41.88 -42.20 10.08
C GLN A 109 -40.77 -41.89 9.09
N PRO A 110 -39.97 -42.86 8.64
CA PRO A 110 -38.78 -42.66 7.83
C PRO A 110 -39.04 -42.20 6.37
N LEU A 111 -40.28 -42.20 5.93
CA LEU A 111 -40.65 -41.83 4.56
C LEU A 111 -41.14 -40.38 4.41
N GLN A 112 -40.99 -39.56 5.45
CA GLN A 112 -41.36 -38.15 5.42
C GLN A 112 -40.16 -37.27 5.08
N ALA A 113 -40.25 -36.42 4.04
CA ALA A 113 -39.16 -35.59 3.62
C ALA A 113 -38.84 -34.40 4.56
N ALA A 114 -39.88 -33.81 5.18
CA ALA A 114 -39.76 -32.63 6.01
C ALA A 114 -38.82 -32.81 7.23
N PRO A 115 -38.87 -33.91 8.02
CA PRO A 115 -37.93 -34.11 9.11
C PRO A 115 -36.46 -34.13 8.67
N TYR A 116 -36.16 -34.79 7.54
CA TYR A 116 -34.78 -34.79 7.01
C TYR A 116 -34.29 -33.40 6.60
N SER A 117 -35.17 -32.58 6.01
CA SER A 117 -34.81 -31.20 5.69
C SER A 117 -34.51 -30.36 6.97
N ASN A 118 -35.35 -30.54 8.00
CA ASN A 118 -35.14 -29.83 9.28
C ASN A 118 -33.92 -30.36 10.06
N LEU A 119 -33.63 -31.66 9.96
CA LEU A 119 -32.41 -32.27 10.48
C LEU A 119 -31.17 -31.69 9.81
N GLY A 120 -31.21 -31.48 8.49
CA GLY A 120 -30.16 -30.81 7.72
C GLY A 120 -29.90 -29.40 8.22
N LEU A 121 -30.95 -28.62 8.50
CA LEU A 121 -30.81 -27.27 9.09
C LEU A 121 -30.16 -27.30 10.48
N ALA A 122 -30.51 -28.25 11.32
CA ALA A 122 -29.90 -28.40 12.63
C ALA A 122 -28.42 -28.78 12.55
N PHE A 123 -28.01 -29.61 11.58
CA PHE A 123 -26.60 -29.91 11.30
C PHE A 123 -25.84 -28.69 10.77
N VAL A 124 -26.43 -27.90 9.88
CA VAL A 124 -25.83 -26.63 9.41
C VAL A 124 -25.54 -25.69 10.59
N ALA A 125 -26.46 -25.56 11.54
CA ALA A 125 -26.27 -24.72 12.72
C ALA A 125 -25.06 -25.14 13.58
N LEU A 126 -24.70 -26.43 13.56
CA LEU A 126 -23.55 -27.01 14.25
C LEU A 126 -22.28 -27.11 13.36
N ARG A 127 -22.29 -26.55 12.14
CA ARG A 127 -21.20 -26.66 11.16
C ARG A 127 -20.87 -28.11 10.75
N ARG A 128 -21.85 -29.00 10.81
CA ARG A 128 -21.73 -30.40 10.38
C ARG A 128 -22.23 -30.54 8.94
N ASP A 129 -21.53 -29.89 8.01
CA ASP A 129 -21.99 -29.64 6.63
C ASP A 129 -22.20 -30.97 5.83
N SER A 130 -21.34 -31.97 6.05
CA SER A 130 -21.48 -33.29 5.39
C SER A 130 -22.76 -34.01 5.78
N GLU A 131 -23.14 -33.99 7.05
CA GLU A 131 -24.34 -34.62 7.57
C GLU A 131 -25.61 -33.85 7.19
N ALA A 132 -25.48 -32.49 7.14
CA ALA A 132 -26.53 -31.64 6.61
C ALA A 132 -26.83 -31.99 5.14
N LEU A 133 -25.78 -32.10 4.31
CA LEU A 133 -25.93 -32.46 2.90
C LEU A 133 -26.56 -33.84 2.71
N GLN A 134 -26.15 -34.82 3.52
CA GLN A 134 -26.75 -36.15 3.51
C GLN A 134 -28.24 -36.11 3.86
N SER A 135 -28.62 -35.34 4.87
CA SER A 135 -30.00 -35.16 5.30
C SER A 135 -30.87 -34.50 4.21
N PHE A 136 -30.37 -33.44 3.58
CA PHE A 136 -31.08 -32.81 2.45
C PHE A 136 -31.18 -33.74 1.24
N ASN A 137 -30.16 -34.55 0.95
CA ASN A 137 -30.22 -35.56 -0.11
C ASN A 137 -31.32 -36.59 0.15
N GLN A 138 -31.43 -37.04 1.40
CA GLN A 138 -32.47 -37.99 1.79
C GLN A 138 -33.87 -37.38 1.66
N ALA A 139 -34.03 -36.11 2.08
CA ALA A 139 -35.29 -35.37 1.88
C ALA A 139 -35.70 -35.35 0.39
N LEU A 140 -34.74 -35.08 -0.51
CA LEU A 140 -34.95 -34.95 -1.95
C LEU A 140 -35.08 -36.32 -2.68
N GLN A 141 -34.59 -37.41 -2.07
CA GLN A 141 -34.88 -38.76 -2.53
C GLN A 141 -36.31 -39.15 -2.23
N LEU A 142 -36.86 -38.74 -1.08
CA LEU A 142 -38.23 -38.99 -0.68
C LEU A 142 -39.24 -38.11 -1.44
N ASP A 143 -38.94 -36.83 -1.55
CA ASP A 143 -39.70 -35.89 -2.36
C ASP A 143 -38.77 -35.00 -3.21
N SER A 144 -38.59 -35.34 -4.46
CA SER A 144 -37.71 -34.61 -5.40
C SER A 144 -38.18 -33.20 -5.73
N LYS A 145 -39.39 -32.82 -5.33
CA LYS A 145 -40.00 -31.50 -5.56
C LYS A 145 -40.09 -30.66 -4.28
N TYR A 146 -39.52 -31.14 -3.18
CA TYR A 146 -39.57 -30.44 -1.90
C TYR A 146 -38.76 -29.15 -1.95
N LEU A 147 -39.45 -28.02 -2.13
CA LEU A 147 -38.82 -26.70 -2.39
C LEU A 147 -37.88 -26.26 -1.26
N GLU A 148 -38.25 -26.47 0.00
CA GLU A 148 -37.44 -26.09 1.16
C GLU A 148 -36.12 -26.88 1.17
N ALA A 149 -36.14 -28.19 0.87
CA ALA A 149 -34.92 -28.99 0.81
C ALA A 149 -34.01 -28.55 -0.36
N LEU A 150 -34.58 -28.26 -1.53
CA LEU A 150 -33.82 -27.70 -2.67
C LEU A 150 -33.16 -26.36 -2.31
N ASN A 151 -33.92 -25.44 -1.68
CA ASN A 151 -33.39 -24.16 -1.27
C ASN A 151 -32.28 -24.31 -0.22
N ASN A 152 -32.49 -25.11 0.79
CA ASN A 152 -31.56 -25.30 1.90
C ASN A 152 -30.28 -26.02 1.43
N ARG A 153 -30.40 -27.07 0.59
CA ARG A 153 -29.26 -27.74 -0.01
C ARG A 153 -28.50 -26.84 -0.96
N GLY A 154 -29.18 -26.08 -1.81
CA GLY A 154 -28.57 -25.13 -2.72
C GLY A 154 -27.76 -24.03 -1.97
N ASN A 155 -28.31 -23.51 -0.87
CA ASN A 155 -27.59 -22.55 -0.03
C ASN A 155 -26.34 -23.18 0.62
N LEU A 156 -26.45 -24.37 1.18
CA LEU A 156 -25.34 -25.11 1.76
C LEU A 156 -24.24 -25.38 0.72
N LEU A 157 -24.63 -25.83 -0.47
CA LEU A 157 -23.71 -26.10 -1.58
C LEU A 157 -22.97 -24.82 -2.02
N ASN A 158 -23.66 -23.68 -2.06
CA ASN A 158 -23.03 -22.38 -2.32
C ASN A 158 -22.00 -22.01 -1.23
N ASP A 159 -22.36 -22.20 0.04
CA ASP A 159 -21.46 -21.91 1.18
C ASP A 159 -20.24 -22.87 1.18
N MET A 160 -20.40 -24.10 0.67
CA MET A 160 -19.32 -25.07 0.46
C MET A 160 -18.48 -24.83 -0.81
N GLY A 161 -18.77 -23.76 -1.59
CA GLY A 161 -18.10 -23.49 -2.87
C GLY A 161 -18.53 -24.38 -4.05
N ARG A 162 -19.57 -25.20 -3.88
CA ARG A 162 -20.11 -26.15 -4.91
C ARG A 162 -21.21 -25.47 -5.74
N ALA A 163 -20.89 -24.28 -6.29
CA ALA A 163 -21.87 -23.40 -6.94
C ALA A 163 -22.58 -24.02 -8.16
N ALA A 164 -21.94 -24.95 -8.88
CA ALA A 164 -22.58 -25.64 -10.01
C ALA A 164 -23.75 -26.55 -9.57
N GLU A 165 -23.60 -27.24 -8.45
CA GLU A 165 -24.65 -28.10 -7.90
C GLU A 165 -25.76 -27.26 -7.24
N ALA A 166 -25.37 -26.17 -6.57
CA ALA A 166 -26.33 -25.17 -6.05
C ALA A 166 -27.22 -24.60 -7.17
N LEU A 167 -26.61 -24.24 -8.30
CA LEU A 167 -27.33 -23.75 -9.48
C LEU A 167 -28.36 -24.72 -9.98
N ALA A 168 -28.03 -26.03 -10.04
CA ALA A 168 -28.97 -27.06 -10.47
C ALA A 168 -30.19 -27.16 -9.53
N ASP A 169 -30.00 -27.02 -8.22
CA ASP A 169 -31.11 -27.00 -7.25
C ASP A 169 -32.02 -25.79 -7.42
N PHE A 170 -31.45 -24.60 -7.60
CA PHE A 170 -32.22 -23.39 -7.82
C PHE A 170 -32.94 -23.40 -9.18
N ASP A 171 -32.34 -23.98 -10.23
CA ASP A 171 -33.01 -24.16 -11.54
C ASP A 171 -34.21 -25.13 -11.41
N ARG A 172 -34.08 -26.20 -10.61
CA ARG A 172 -35.21 -27.10 -10.28
C ARG A 172 -36.32 -26.39 -9.50
N MET A 173 -35.93 -25.54 -8.52
CA MET A 173 -36.92 -24.74 -7.79
C MET A 173 -37.70 -23.82 -8.74
N LEU A 174 -37.00 -23.13 -9.66
CA LEU A 174 -37.63 -22.24 -10.62
C LEU A 174 -38.47 -22.96 -11.68
N ALA A 175 -38.12 -24.20 -12.01
CA ALA A 175 -38.99 -25.03 -12.85
C ALA A 175 -40.30 -25.38 -12.14
N LEU A 176 -40.30 -25.49 -10.80
CA LEU A 176 -41.50 -25.77 -10.00
C LEU A 176 -42.27 -24.49 -9.64
N LYS A 177 -41.54 -23.38 -9.36
CA LYS A 177 -42.09 -22.09 -8.98
C LYS A 177 -41.31 -20.96 -9.66
N PRO A 178 -41.68 -20.57 -10.90
CA PRO A 178 -40.96 -19.60 -11.72
C PRO A 178 -40.92 -18.18 -11.13
N ASP A 179 -41.87 -17.80 -10.31
CA ASP A 179 -42.07 -16.51 -9.69
C ASP A 179 -41.45 -16.40 -8.26
N SER A 180 -40.49 -17.23 -7.95
CA SER A 180 -39.78 -17.17 -6.66
C SER A 180 -38.64 -16.15 -6.73
N ALA A 181 -38.87 -14.94 -6.21
CA ALA A 181 -37.81 -13.89 -6.11
C ALA A 181 -36.61 -14.36 -5.28
N GLU A 182 -36.82 -15.22 -4.29
CA GLU A 182 -35.77 -15.79 -3.45
C GLU A 182 -34.91 -16.78 -4.25
N ALA A 183 -35.53 -17.76 -4.95
CA ALA A 183 -34.82 -18.69 -5.79
C ALA A 183 -34.03 -18.00 -6.92
N LEU A 184 -34.61 -16.98 -7.55
CA LEU A 184 -33.95 -16.16 -8.55
C LEU A 184 -32.73 -15.44 -7.96
N THR A 185 -32.84 -14.93 -6.72
CA THR A 185 -31.71 -14.25 -6.04
C THR A 185 -30.60 -15.25 -5.72
N HIS A 186 -30.90 -16.42 -5.17
CA HIS A 186 -29.91 -17.45 -4.86
C HIS A 186 -29.27 -18.04 -6.13
N ARG A 187 -30.06 -18.23 -7.20
CA ARG A 187 -29.54 -18.58 -8.52
C ARG A 187 -28.53 -17.56 -9.04
N GLY A 188 -28.85 -16.27 -8.88
CA GLY A 188 -27.93 -15.19 -9.24
C GLY A 188 -26.61 -15.25 -8.47
N MET A 189 -26.66 -15.54 -7.17
CA MET A 189 -25.46 -15.73 -6.33
C MET A 189 -24.62 -16.93 -6.80
N ALA A 190 -25.23 -18.07 -7.12
CA ALA A 190 -24.54 -19.24 -7.65
C ALA A 190 -23.88 -18.96 -9.02
N LEU A 191 -24.58 -18.24 -9.89
CA LEU A 191 -24.03 -17.81 -11.19
C LEU A 191 -22.85 -16.86 -11.05
N GLN A 192 -22.90 -15.94 -10.07
CA GLN A 192 -21.79 -15.03 -9.77
C GLN A 192 -20.57 -15.80 -9.28
N ALA A 193 -20.76 -16.78 -8.39
CA ALA A 193 -19.68 -17.66 -7.91
C ALA A 193 -19.03 -18.47 -9.04
N LEU A 194 -19.78 -18.78 -10.10
CA LEU A 194 -19.30 -19.43 -11.32
C LEU A 194 -18.68 -18.46 -12.35
N GLY A 195 -18.53 -17.17 -12.02
CA GLY A 195 -18.03 -16.15 -12.94
C GLY A 195 -18.98 -15.76 -14.08
N ARG A 196 -20.26 -16.22 -14.04
CA ARG A 196 -21.26 -15.97 -15.08
C ARG A 196 -22.02 -14.66 -14.81
N SER A 197 -21.33 -13.54 -14.74
CA SER A 197 -21.86 -12.24 -14.27
C SER A 197 -23.08 -11.75 -15.07
N LYS A 198 -23.13 -11.95 -16.39
CA LYS A 198 -24.30 -11.54 -17.20
C LYS A 198 -25.56 -12.31 -16.83
N ALA A 199 -25.45 -13.63 -16.64
CA ALA A 199 -26.56 -14.47 -16.24
C ALA A 199 -26.99 -14.21 -14.79
N ALA A 200 -26.03 -13.93 -13.90
CA ALA A 200 -26.30 -13.52 -12.52
C ALA A 200 -27.11 -12.22 -12.48
N LEU A 201 -26.71 -11.20 -13.27
CA LEU A 201 -27.42 -9.95 -13.39
C LEU A 201 -28.87 -10.16 -13.85
N SER A 202 -29.08 -10.94 -14.91
CA SER A 202 -30.43 -11.27 -15.40
C SER A 202 -31.29 -11.96 -14.33
N SER A 203 -30.71 -12.86 -13.53
CA SER A 203 -31.43 -13.52 -12.43
C SER A 203 -31.86 -12.53 -11.35
N HIS A 204 -30.99 -11.60 -10.95
CA HIS A 204 -31.36 -10.57 -9.97
C HIS A 204 -32.38 -9.57 -10.54
N GLU A 205 -32.31 -9.24 -11.84
CA GLU A 205 -33.29 -8.39 -12.50
C GLU A 205 -34.66 -9.05 -12.56
N LEU A 206 -34.75 -10.33 -12.87
CA LEU A 206 -35.99 -11.11 -12.77
C LEU A 206 -36.53 -11.16 -11.35
N ALA A 207 -35.65 -11.36 -10.34
CA ALA A 207 -36.08 -11.30 -8.94
C ALA A 207 -36.72 -9.96 -8.58
N LEU A 208 -36.18 -8.85 -9.10
CA LEU A 208 -36.69 -7.50 -8.87
C LEU A 208 -37.94 -7.18 -9.71
N GLN A 209 -38.17 -7.86 -10.83
CA GLN A 209 -39.46 -7.79 -11.56
C GLN A 209 -40.56 -8.48 -10.74
N VAL A 210 -40.27 -9.60 -10.11
CA VAL A 210 -41.22 -10.32 -9.23
C VAL A 210 -41.46 -9.54 -7.93
N ARG A 211 -40.40 -9.02 -7.33
CA ARG A 211 -40.44 -8.26 -6.06
C ARG A 211 -39.58 -7.00 -6.17
N PRO A 212 -40.13 -5.85 -6.60
CA PRO A 212 -39.37 -4.62 -6.80
C PRO A 212 -38.69 -4.07 -5.53
N ASP A 213 -39.30 -4.30 -4.38
CA ASP A 213 -38.81 -3.85 -3.06
C ASP A 213 -38.15 -5.01 -2.31
N TYR A 214 -37.08 -5.59 -2.90
CA TYR A 214 -36.32 -6.68 -2.30
C TYR A 214 -34.85 -6.22 -2.06
N PRO A 215 -34.51 -5.72 -0.86
CA PRO A 215 -33.18 -5.16 -0.56
C PRO A 215 -32.03 -6.11 -0.86
N LYS A 216 -32.21 -7.42 -0.55
CA LYS A 216 -31.18 -8.43 -0.79
C LYS A 216 -30.86 -8.59 -2.30
N ALA A 217 -31.89 -8.64 -3.15
CA ALA A 217 -31.71 -8.71 -4.59
C ALA A 217 -31.07 -7.45 -5.17
N LEU A 218 -31.45 -6.26 -4.66
CA LEU A 218 -30.85 -4.98 -5.02
C LEU A 218 -29.36 -4.92 -4.65
N ASN A 219 -29.00 -5.36 -3.43
CA ASN A 219 -27.61 -5.44 -2.98
C ASN A 219 -26.80 -6.39 -3.89
N ASN A 220 -27.30 -7.58 -4.14
CA ASN A 220 -26.59 -8.56 -4.99
C ASN A 220 -26.48 -8.12 -6.44
N ARG A 221 -27.53 -7.48 -7.00
CA ARG A 221 -27.47 -6.82 -8.31
C ARG A 221 -26.40 -5.76 -8.35
N GLY A 222 -26.29 -4.93 -7.31
CA GLY A 222 -25.26 -3.91 -7.17
C GLY A 222 -23.86 -4.50 -7.18
N THR A 223 -23.64 -5.60 -6.45
CA THR A 223 -22.35 -6.31 -6.40
C THR A 223 -21.95 -6.82 -7.79
N VAL A 224 -22.88 -7.49 -8.51
CA VAL A 224 -22.61 -7.97 -9.88
C VAL A 224 -22.31 -6.80 -10.85
N LEU A 225 -23.04 -5.69 -10.74
CA LEU A 225 -22.81 -4.51 -11.58
C LEU A 225 -21.45 -3.87 -11.30
N ARG A 226 -21.00 -3.85 -10.03
CA ARG A 226 -19.68 -3.38 -9.64
C ARG A 226 -18.59 -4.27 -10.23
N ASP A 227 -18.73 -5.60 -10.13
CA ASP A 227 -17.81 -6.58 -10.72
C ASP A 227 -17.70 -6.45 -12.25
N MET A 228 -18.77 -5.98 -12.89
CA MET A 228 -18.81 -5.67 -14.34
C MET A 228 -18.28 -4.27 -14.67
N GLY A 229 -17.79 -3.49 -13.73
CA GLY A 229 -17.32 -2.12 -13.90
C GLY A 229 -18.44 -1.08 -14.11
N ARG A 230 -19.73 -1.45 -13.94
CA ARG A 230 -20.89 -0.56 -14.12
C ARG A 230 -21.20 0.19 -12.82
N LEU A 231 -20.22 0.97 -12.33
CA LEU A 231 -20.21 1.55 -10.99
C LEU A 231 -21.41 2.45 -10.68
N ALA A 232 -21.85 3.30 -11.60
CA ALA A 232 -23.01 4.17 -11.39
C ALA A 232 -24.33 3.38 -11.20
N ALA A 233 -24.51 2.30 -11.95
CA ALA A 233 -25.68 1.43 -11.81
C ALA A 233 -25.62 0.58 -10.54
N ALA A 234 -24.42 0.18 -10.12
CA ALA A 234 -24.18 -0.49 -8.85
C ALA A 234 -24.57 0.42 -7.67
N LEU A 235 -24.06 1.65 -7.66
CA LEU A 235 -24.36 2.66 -6.63
C LEU A 235 -25.87 2.90 -6.52
N ALA A 236 -26.58 3.09 -7.64
CA ALA A 236 -28.04 3.28 -7.65
C ALA A 236 -28.79 2.05 -7.06
N SER A 237 -28.25 0.83 -7.24
CA SER A 237 -28.84 -0.39 -6.65
C SER A 237 -28.66 -0.43 -5.14
N PHE A 238 -27.48 -0.08 -4.63
CA PHE A 238 -27.21 0.00 -3.19
C PHE A 238 -28.01 1.13 -2.53
N ASP A 239 -28.09 2.31 -3.15
CA ASP A 239 -28.87 3.43 -2.66
C ASP A 239 -30.36 3.04 -2.49
N ARG A 240 -30.95 2.36 -3.48
CA ARG A 240 -32.32 1.86 -3.39
C ARG A 240 -32.47 0.79 -2.30
N ALA A 241 -31.49 -0.11 -2.16
CA ALA A 241 -31.51 -1.10 -1.07
C ALA A 241 -31.53 -0.43 0.30
N LEU A 242 -30.74 0.65 0.47
CA LEU A 242 -30.64 1.43 1.71
C LEU A 242 -31.84 2.33 1.98
N VAL A 243 -32.55 2.79 0.95
CA VAL A 243 -33.85 3.46 1.10
C VAL A 243 -34.89 2.49 1.69
N LEU A 244 -34.90 1.23 1.23
CA LEU A 244 -35.81 0.21 1.72
C LEU A 244 -35.43 -0.36 3.09
N ARG A 245 -34.11 -0.46 3.34
CA ARG A 245 -33.58 -0.97 4.60
C ARG A 245 -32.34 -0.15 5.00
N PRO A 246 -32.54 0.94 5.76
CA PRO A 246 -31.47 1.89 6.12
C PRO A 246 -30.35 1.32 7.02
N ASP A 247 -30.59 0.19 7.67
CA ASP A 247 -29.66 -0.54 8.53
C ASP A 247 -29.01 -1.75 7.84
N PHE A 248 -29.08 -1.83 6.52
CA PHE A 248 -28.47 -2.91 5.76
C PHE A 248 -26.96 -2.75 5.65
N VAL A 249 -26.24 -3.29 6.64
CA VAL A 249 -24.78 -3.11 6.81
C VAL A 249 -23.97 -3.55 5.59
N GLU A 250 -24.33 -4.70 5.00
CA GLU A 250 -23.65 -5.19 3.81
C GLU A 250 -23.82 -4.25 2.61
N ALA A 251 -25.01 -3.64 2.47
CA ALA A 251 -25.25 -2.66 1.42
C ALA A 251 -24.48 -1.35 1.66
N LEU A 252 -24.34 -0.90 2.92
CA LEU A 252 -23.51 0.24 3.29
C LEU A 252 -22.03 0.00 2.93
N ASN A 253 -21.51 -1.17 3.26
CA ASN A 253 -20.13 -1.54 2.95
C ASN A 253 -19.91 -1.65 1.43
N ASN A 254 -20.82 -2.28 0.69
CA ASN A 254 -20.73 -2.44 -0.76
C ASN A 254 -20.89 -1.09 -1.49
N ARG A 255 -21.77 -0.22 -1.00
CA ARG A 255 -21.89 1.19 -1.45
C ARG A 255 -20.57 1.93 -1.29
N ALA A 256 -19.96 1.82 -0.12
CA ALA A 256 -18.69 2.46 0.17
C ALA A 256 -17.56 1.94 -0.72
N ALA A 257 -17.47 0.63 -0.91
CA ALA A 257 -16.50 0.04 -1.83
C ALA A 257 -16.70 0.52 -3.28
N THR A 258 -17.96 0.69 -3.70
CA THR A 258 -18.28 1.24 -5.04
C THR A 258 -17.91 2.71 -5.15
N LEU A 259 -18.17 3.52 -4.12
CA LEU A 259 -17.78 4.93 -4.08
C LEU A 259 -16.25 5.09 -4.10
N HIS A 260 -15.53 4.22 -3.41
CA HIS A 260 -14.07 4.14 -3.46
C HIS A 260 -13.59 3.85 -4.90
N ASP A 261 -14.17 2.84 -5.56
CA ASP A 261 -13.86 2.53 -6.97
C ASP A 261 -14.18 3.72 -7.92
N MET A 262 -15.14 4.57 -7.54
CA MET A 262 -15.51 5.81 -8.27
C MET A 262 -14.66 7.03 -7.89
N GLN A 263 -13.59 6.88 -7.08
CA GLN A 263 -12.75 7.97 -6.60
C GLN A 263 -13.54 9.02 -5.77
N ARG A 264 -14.49 8.56 -4.97
CA ARG A 264 -15.32 9.37 -4.05
C ARG A 264 -15.11 8.92 -2.59
N PRO A 265 -13.87 8.97 -2.05
CA PRO A 265 -13.56 8.35 -0.76
C PRO A 265 -14.22 9.05 0.43
N ALA A 266 -14.54 10.34 0.35
CA ALA A 266 -15.23 11.05 1.43
C ALA A 266 -16.65 10.48 1.68
N GLU A 267 -17.41 10.26 0.61
CA GLU A 267 -18.76 9.70 0.71
C GLU A 267 -18.74 8.19 1.07
N ALA A 268 -17.67 7.49 0.66
CA ALA A 268 -17.42 6.12 1.09
C ALA A 268 -17.25 6.04 2.60
N LEU A 269 -16.46 6.96 3.18
CA LEU A 269 -16.20 7.01 4.61
C LEU A 269 -17.48 7.21 5.44
N GLU A 270 -18.39 8.10 5.02
CA GLU A 270 -19.68 8.31 5.67
C GLU A 270 -20.52 7.02 5.75
N SER A 271 -20.58 6.25 4.64
CA SER A 271 -21.28 4.97 4.61
C SER A 271 -20.66 3.95 5.58
N LEU A 272 -19.33 3.92 5.66
CA LEU A 272 -18.59 2.99 6.53
C LEU A 272 -18.68 3.36 8.00
N GLU A 273 -18.66 4.64 8.34
CA GLU A 273 -18.88 5.10 9.71
C GLU A 273 -20.25 4.65 10.22
N ARG A 274 -21.29 4.77 9.38
CA ARG A 274 -22.61 4.23 9.69
C ARG A 274 -22.62 2.71 9.80
N ALA A 275 -21.93 2.00 8.89
CA ALA A 275 -21.85 0.54 8.92
C ALA A 275 -21.21 0.01 10.20
N VAL A 276 -20.09 0.60 10.66
CA VAL A 276 -19.40 0.16 11.88
C VAL A 276 -20.15 0.55 13.16
N GLN A 277 -20.95 1.63 13.13
CA GLN A 277 -21.85 1.97 14.24
C GLN A 277 -23.00 0.97 14.39
N LEU A 278 -23.62 0.55 13.28
CA LEU A 278 -24.72 -0.41 13.26
C LEU A 278 -24.25 -1.83 13.59
N ALA A 279 -23.07 -2.21 13.14
CA ALA A 279 -22.51 -3.55 13.33
C ALA A 279 -21.03 -3.49 13.77
N PRO A 280 -20.75 -3.24 15.05
CA PRO A 280 -19.37 -3.18 15.56
C PRO A 280 -18.58 -4.49 15.46
N HIS A 281 -19.23 -5.58 15.08
CA HIS A 281 -18.66 -6.91 14.88
C HIS A 281 -18.48 -7.28 13.39
N TYR A 282 -18.73 -6.36 12.47
CA TYR A 282 -18.61 -6.61 11.03
C TYR A 282 -17.21 -6.24 10.52
N ALA A 283 -16.30 -7.21 10.49
CA ALA A 283 -14.88 -7.02 10.18
C ALA A 283 -14.62 -6.41 8.79
N GLU A 284 -15.46 -6.77 7.80
CA GLU A 284 -15.34 -6.29 6.43
C GLU A 284 -15.50 -4.78 6.32
N ALA A 285 -16.42 -4.19 7.10
CA ALA A 285 -16.61 -2.74 7.10
C ALA A 285 -15.39 -2.01 7.68
N PHE A 286 -14.75 -2.56 8.72
CA PHE A 286 -13.51 -2.00 9.26
C PHE A 286 -12.36 -2.13 8.25
N ASN A 287 -12.25 -3.25 7.54
CA ASN A 287 -11.23 -3.41 6.50
C ASN A 287 -11.44 -2.41 5.35
N THR A 288 -12.66 -2.31 4.83
CA THR A 288 -12.99 -1.34 3.76
C THR A 288 -12.76 0.10 4.21
N ARG A 289 -13.11 0.43 5.48
CA ARG A 289 -12.83 1.73 6.08
C ARG A 289 -11.34 2.03 6.13
N GLY A 290 -10.53 1.03 6.46
CA GLY A 290 -9.08 1.15 6.43
C GLY A 290 -8.56 1.50 5.03
N ASN A 291 -9.05 0.84 3.99
CA ASN A 291 -8.67 1.12 2.60
C ASN A 291 -9.03 2.56 2.19
N VAL A 292 -10.24 3.01 2.49
CA VAL A 292 -10.71 4.38 2.21
C VAL A 292 -9.90 5.42 2.98
N LEU A 293 -9.57 5.16 4.25
CA LEU A 293 -8.75 6.06 5.06
C LEU A 293 -7.32 6.20 4.54
N ARG A 294 -6.73 5.12 4.00
CA ARG A 294 -5.42 5.19 3.34
C ARG A 294 -5.45 6.10 2.11
N GLU A 295 -6.48 5.96 1.27
CA GLU A 295 -6.66 6.83 0.10
C GLU A 295 -6.81 8.30 0.49
N LEU A 296 -7.49 8.57 1.60
CA LEU A 296 -7.62 9.90 2.20
C LEU A 296 -6.34 10.39 2.91
N GLN A 297 -5.21 9.70 2.74
CA GLN A 297 -3.91 10.03 3.38
C GLN A 297 -4.00 10.09 4.91
N ARG A 298 -4.78 9.18 5.52
CA ARG A 298 -4.98 9.04 6.97
C ARG A 298 -4.52 7.65 7.46
N PRO A 299 -3.23 7.29 7.30
CA PRO A 299 -2.75 5.93 7.51
C PRO A 299 -2.82 5.47 8.97
N GLU A 300 -2.72 6.36 9.97
CA GLU A 300 -2.88 6.00 11.38
C GLU A 300 -4.32 5.54 11.68
N ALA A 301 -5.32 6.26 11.16
CA ALA A 301 -6.72 5.90 11.31
C ALA A 301 -7.06 4.61 10.55
N ALA A 302 -6.43 4.40 9.39
CA ALA A 302 -6.53 3.16 8.62
C ALA A 302 -5.98 1.97 9.42
N LEU A 303 -4.78 2.09 9.99
CA LEU A 303 -4.16 1.05 10.81
C LEU A 303 -5.04 0.70 12.04
N ALA A 304 -5.63 1.70 12.68
CA ALA A 304 -6.58 1.48 13.77
C ALA A 304 -7.82 0.67 13.31
N SER A 305 -8.35 0.99 12.11
CA SER A 305 -9.48 0.26 11.53
C SER A 305 -9.13 -1.19 11.19
N TYR A 306 -7.98 -1.45 10.57
CA TYR A 306 -7.52 -2.82 10.30
C TYR A 306 -7.29 -3.63 11.58
N ARG A 307 -6.76 -3.01 12.63
CA ARG A 307 -6.60 -3.68 13.94
C ARG A 307 -7.93 -4.09 14.54
N GLN A 308 -8.98 -3.27 14.41
CA GLN A 308 -10.33 -3.65 14.81
C GLN A 308 -10.85 -4.83 13.97
N ALA A 309 -10.63 -4.81 12.66
CA ALA A 309 -10.98 -5.93 11.79
C ALA A 309 -10.26 -7.23 12.19
N LEU A 310 -8.96 -7.17 12.54
CA LEU A 310 -8.17 -8.32 12.99
C LEU A 310 -8.59 -8.87 14.36
N GLN A 311 -9.08 -8.00 15.27
CA GLN A 311 -9.67 -8.48 16.55
C GLN A 311 -10.90 -9.35 16.30
N LEU A 312 -11.65 -9.05 15.22
CA LEU A 312 -12.85 -9.80 14.85
C LEU A 312 -12.51 -11.04 13.99
N LYS A 313 -11.51 -10.94 13.12
CA LYS A 313 -11.04 -12.01 12.21
C LYS A 313 -9.51 -12.12 12.24
N PRO A 314 -8.93 -12.79 13.24
CA PRO A 314 -7.46 -12.86 13.41
C PRO A 314 -6.74 -13.68 12.32
N ASP A 315 -7.46 -14.54 11.60
CA ASP A 315 -6.90 -15.41 10.56
C ASP A 315 -7.24 -14.94 9.13
N ASP A 316 -7.47 -13.64 8.94
CA ASP A 316 -7.71 -13.06 7.62
C ASP A 316 -6.41 -12.49 7.03
N ALA A 317 -5.84 -13.19 6.05
CA ALA A 317 -4.59 -12.82 5.39
C ALA A 317 -4.63 -11.45 4.71
N LEU A 318 -5.80 -11.08 4.11
CA LEU A 318 -5.96 -9.80 3.42
C LEU A 318 -5.84 -8.63 4.40
N ILE A 319 -6.48 -8.74 5.57
CA ILE A 319 -6.44 -7.67 6.57
C ILE A 319 -5.02 -7.51 7.13
N TRP A 320 -4.29 -8.62 7.37
CA TRP A 320 -2.87 -8.56 7.76
C TRP A 320 -2.01 -7.88 6.71
N SER A 321 -2.21 -8.18 5.42
CA SER A 321 -1.51 -7.54 4.31
C SER A 321 -1.81 -6.04 4.23
N ASN A 322 -3.07 -5.64 4.43
CA ASN A 322 -3.50 -4.23 4.46
C ASN A 322 -2.89 -3.46 5.65
N CYS A 323 -2.79 -4.09 6.83
CA CYS A 323 -2.04 -3.55 7.96
C CYS A 323 -0.58 -3.25 7.59
N GLY A 324 0.07 -4.21 6.91
CA GLY A 324 1.42 -4.03 6.43
C GLY A 324 1.56 -2.84 5.48
N SER A 325 0.63 -2.69 4.54
CA SER A 325 0.62 -1.55 3.61
C SER A 325 0.47 -0.21 4.34
N ALA A 326 -0.44 -0.11 5.32
CA ALA A 326 -0.59 1.11 6.12
C ALA A 326 0.65 1.44 6.96
N LEU A 327 1.36 0.42 7.44
CA LEU A 327 2.63 0.61 8.17
C LEU A 327 3.77 1.08 7.25
N CYS A 328 3.79 0.66 5.98
CA CYS A 328 4.70 1.24 4.99
C CYS A 328 4.41 2.72 4.75
N ASP A 329 3.12 3.09 4.59
CA ASP A 329 2.71 4.49 4.44
C ASP A 329 3.16 5.36 5.65
N LEU A 330 3.20 4.75 6.86
CA LEU A 330 3.69 5.36 8.09
C LEU A 330 5.23 5.35 8.25
N GLN A 331 5.97 4.92 7.25
CA GLN A 331 7.44 4.79 7.30
C GLN A 331 7.90 3.82 8.41
N ARG A 332 7.14 2.75 8.67
CA ARG A 332 7.42 1.70 9.65
C ARG A 332 7.60 0.34 8.97
N PRO A 333 8.54 0.20 8.03
CA PRO A 333 8.62 -1.00 7.17
C PRO A 333 9.02 -2.28 7.93
N GLY A 334 9.70 -2.16 9.07
CA GLY A 334 10.01 -3.33 9.91
C GLY A 334 8.76 -3.99 10.50
N GLU A 335 7.83 -3.19 11.02
CA GLU A 335 6.55 -3.69 11.53
C GLU A 335 5.63 -4.14 10.38
N ALA A 336 5.70 -3.46 9.23
CA ALA A 336 4.98 -3.86 8.03
C ALA A 336 5.36 -5.29 7.62
N LEU A 337 6.65 -5.59 7.57
CA LEU A 337 7.15 -6.91 7.19
C LEU A 337 6.61 -8.01 8.10
N VAL A 338 6.56 -7.80 9.42
CA VAL A 338 6.00 -8.77 10.38
C VAL A 338 4.54 -9.08 10.09
N ASN A 339 3.72 -8.05 9.80
CA ASN A 339 2.29 -8.21 9.48
C ASN A 339 2.11 -8.94 8.14
N ILE A 340 2.90 -8.60 7.14
CA ILE A 340 2.83 -9.22 5.80
C ILE A 340 3.30 -10.68 5.86
N GLU A 341 4.32 -11.00 6.65
CA GLU A 341 4.76 -12.39 6.85
C GLU A 341 3.69 -13.22 7.56
N ARG A 342 2.91 -12.61 8.49
CA ARG A 342 1.74 -13.27 9.06
C ARG A 342 0.68 -13.55 7.99
N ALA A 343 0.41 -12.60 7.09
CA ALA A 343 -0.50 -12.80 5.95
C ALA A 343 -0.05 -13.97 5.07
N LEU A 344 1.24 -14.04 4.74
CA LEU A 344 1.82 -15.13 3.93
C LEU A 344 1.87 -16.47 4.65
N ALA A 345 1.96 -16.49 5.97
CA ALA A 345 1.85 -17.72 6.76
C ALA A 345 0.43 -18.32 6.71
N ILE A 346 -0.60 -17.46 6.61
CA ILE A 346 -2.00 -17.87 6.46
C ILE A 346 -2.29 -18.26 5.01
N GLN A 347 -1.85 -17.43 4.05
CA GLN A 347 -2.07 -17.63 2.62
C GLN A 347 -0.76 -17.43 1.83
N PRO A 348 0.06 -18.47 1.65
CA PRO A 348 1.38 -18.37 1.00
C PRO A 348 1.34 -17.92 -0.47
N GLU A 349 0.22 -18.15 -1.15
CA GLU A 349 0.00 -17.82 -2.56
C GLU A 349 -0.67 -16.46 -2.77
N SER A 350 -0.70 -15.59 -1.75
CA SER A 350 -1.26 -14.25 -1.87
C SER A 350 -0.32 -13.33 -2.65
N ILE A 351 -0.65 -13.08 -3.92
CA ILE A 351 0.10 -12.19 -4.80
C ILE A 351 0.16 -10.78 -4.23
N GLU A 352 -0.91 -10.32 -3.60
CA GLU A 352 -0.97 -8.99 -2.97
C GLU A 352 0.00 -8.91 -1.79
N ALA A 353 0.02 -9.90 -0.90
CA ALA A 353 0.94 -9.93 0.22
C ALA A 353 2.42 -10.04 -0.24
N LEU A 354 2.70 -10.82 -1.30
CA LEU A 354 4.04 -10.91 -1.90
C LEU A 354 4.49 -9.55 -2.49
N ASN A 355 3.59 -8.82 -3.15
CA ASN A 355 3.87 -7.48 -3.65
C ASN A 355 4.12 -6.47 -2.52
N ASN A 356 3.31 -6.51 -1.47
CA ASN A 356 3.48 -5.66 -0.29
C ASN A 356 4.79 -5.99 0.45
N ARG A 357 5.17 -7.29 0.54
CA ARG A 357 6.45 -7.73 1.07
C ARG A 357 7.62 -7.14 0.28
N ALA A 358 7.54 -7.16 -1.05
CA ALA A 358 8.57 -6.58 -1.90
C ALA A 358 8.75 -5.08 -1.62
N ASN A 359 7.66 -4.32 -1.47
CA ASN A 359 7.72 -2.90 -1.14
C ASN A 359 8.35 -2.66 0.25
N ALA A 360 7.91 -3.38 1.27
CA ALA A 360 8.45 -3.27 2.63
C ALA A 360 9.96 -3.61 2.69
N LEU A 361 10.39 -4.64 1.96
CA LEU A 361 11.79 -5.05 1.88
C LEU A 361 12.65 -4.01 1.16
N ARG A 362 12.14 -3.36 0.11
CA ARG A 362 12.83 -2.24 -0.55
C ARG A 362 13.04 -1.06 0.38
N ASP A 363 12.01 -0.69 1.16
CA ASP A 363 12.10 0.38 2.16
C ASP A 363 13.14 0.05 3.25
N LEU A 364 13.29 -1.24 3.59
CA LEU A 364 14.33 -1.76 4.49
C LEU A 364 15.72 -1.88 3.83
N LYS A 365 15.88 -1.45 2.57
CA LYS A 365 17.14 -1.59 1.80
C LYS A 365 17.60 -3.05 1.63
N ARG A 366 16.64 -3.97 1.42
CA ARG A 366 16.83 -5.40 1.17
C ARG A 366 16.32 -5.79 -0.23
N PRO A 367 16.89 -5.21 -1.31
CA PRO A 367 16.33 -5.34 -2.66
C PRO A 367 16.43 -6.77 -3.24
N GLU A 368 17.42 -7.59 -2.81
CA GLU A 368 17.54 -8.98 -3.26
C GLU A 368 16.35 -9.82 -2.77
N GLU A 369 15.91 -9.59 -1.55
CA GLU A 369 14.75 -10.30 -1.00
C GLU A 369 13.45 -9.78 -1.59
N ALA A 370 13.38 -8.48 -1.88
CA ALA A 370 12.27 -7.89 -2.61
C ALA A 370 12.12 -8.50 -4.01
N LEU A 371 13.24 -8.67 -4.73
CA LEU A 371 13.26 -9.31 -6.05
C LEU A 371 12.71 -10.75 -5.98
N ARG A 372 13.15 -11.55 -4.99
CA ARG A 372 12.62 -12.91 -4.79
C ARG A 372 11.12 -12.92 -4.53
N SER A 373 10.59 -11.96 -3.76
CA SER A 373 9.14 -11.85 -3.51
C SER A 373 8.36 -11.55 -4.79
N CYS A 374 8.89 -10.67 -5.66
CA CYS A 374 8.28 -10.38 -6.95
C CYS A 374 8.31 -11.60 -7.88
N GLU A 375 9.42 -12.35 -7.90
CA GLU A 375 9.55 -13.57 -8.69
C GLU A 375 8.55 -14.64 -8.26
N GLN A 376 8.35 -14.83 -6.96
CA GLN A 376 7.30 -15.71 -6.41
C GLN A 376 5.90 -15.28 -6.88
N ALA A 377 5.60 -13.97 -6.79
CA ALA A 377 4.32 -13.45 -7.27
C ALA A 377 4.11 -13.69 -8.78
N LEU A 378 5.18 -13.57 -9.60
CA LEU A 378 5.14 -13.80 -11.03
C LEU A 378 5.10 -15.29 -11.42
N GLN A 379 5.60 -16.21 -10.59
CA GLN A 379 5.39 -17.64 -10.76
C GLN A 379 3.91 -18.01 -10.59
N LEU A 380 3.21 -17.37 -9.66
CA LEU A 380 1.77 -17.57 -9.44
C LEU A 380 0.93 -16.89 -10.53
N LYS A 381 1.33 -15.68 -10.94
CA LYS A 381 0.63 -14.90 -11.95
C LYS A 381 1.62 -14.15 -12.84
N PRO A 382 2.04 -14.75 -14.00
CA PRO A 382 3.05 -14.18 -14.89
C PRO A 382 2.68 -12.82 -15.50
N ASP A 383 1.39 -12.52 -15.61
CA ASP A 383 0.83 -11.27 -16.16
C ASP A 383 0.49 -10.23 -15.09
N SER A 384 1.00 -10.38 -13.87
CA SER A 384 0.77 -9.40 -12.80
C SER A 384 1.54 -8.11 -13.04
N VAL A 385 0.84 -7.07 -13.53
CA VAL A 385 1.41 -5.73 -13.79
C VAL A 385 2.06 -5.15 -12.53
N ALA A 386 1.44 -5.33 -11.36
CA ALA A 386 1.98 -4.85 -10.09
C ALA A 386 3.32 -5.54 -9.74
N ALA A 387 3.37 -6.88 -9.87
CA ALA A 387 4.59 -7.64 -9.58
C ALA A 387 5.73 -7.31 -10.55
N LEU A 388 5.43 -7.09 -11.83
CA LEU A 388 6.40 -6.66 -12.84
C LEU A 388 6.96 -5.27 -12.52
N ASN A 389 6.13 -4.32 -12.13
CA ASN A 389 6.58 -3.00 -11.71
C ASN A 389 7.45 -3.06 -10.45
N ASN A 390 7.05 -3.85 -9.46
CA ASN A 390 7.82 -4.03 -8.22
C ASN A 390 9.15 -4.76 -8.49
N ARG A 391 9.17 -5.72 -9.42
CA ARG A 391 10.41 -6.36 -9.89
C ARG A 391 11.34 -5.33 -10.52
N GLY A 392 10.81 -4.48 -11.41
CA GLY A 392 11.59 -3.38 -12.00
C GLY A 392 12.17 -2.44 -10.95
N ASN A 393 11.38 -2.09 -9.93
CA ASN A 393 11.84 -1.26 -8.82
C ASN A 393 13.00 -1.93 -8.05
N ALA A 394 12.87 -3.22 -7.69
CA ALA A 394 13.91 -3.96 -7.00
C ALA A 394 15.19 -4.11 -7.85
N GLN A 395 15.03 -4.33 -9.15
CA GLN A 395 16.16 -4.39 -10.09
C GLN A 395 16.89 -3.04 -10.23
N LEU A 396 16.16 -1.91 -10.23
CA LEU A 396 16.77 -0.58 -10.17
C LEU A 396 17.57 -0.39 -8.89
N ASP A 397 17.00 -0.78 -7.75
CA ASP A 397 17.70 -0.71 -6.47
C ASP A 397 18.97 -1.59 -6.45
N LEU A 398 19.03 -2.66 -7.23
CA LEU A 398 20.21 -3.51 -7.45
C LEU A 398 21.19 -2.98 -8.53
N GLY A 399 20.85 -1.89 -9.23
CA GLY A 399 21.64 -1.38 -10.35
C GLY A 399 21.49 -2.19 -11.64
N GLN A 400 20.53 -3.10 -11.70
CA GLN A 400 20.22 -3.91 -12.89
C GLN A 400 19.30 -3.14 -13.84
N THR A 401 19.75 -1.99 -14.32
CA THR A 401 18.90 -0.96 -14.97
C THR A 401 18.24 -1.46 -16.25
N GLN A 402 18.93 -2.26 -17.07
CA GLN A 402 18.34 -2.83 -18.29
C GLN A 402 17.24 -3.83 -17.97
N ALA A 403 17.48 -4.74 -17.03
CA ALA A 403 16.46 -5.71 -16.60
C ALA A 403 15.22 -5.02 -15.99
N ALA A 404 15.44 -3.92 -15.27
CA ALA A 404 14.34 -3.10 -14.75
C ALA A 404 13.50 -2.49 -15.89
N LEU A 405 14.15 -1.93 -16.92
CA LEU A 405 13.47 -1.41 -18.11
C LEU A 405 12.64 -2.49 -18.80
N ASP A 406 13.21 -3.70 -18.98
CA ASP A 406 12.51 -4.83 -19.59
C ASP A 406 11.28 -5.24 -18.78
N SER A 407 11.37 -5.21 -17.43
CA SER A 407 10.24 -5.48 -16.52
C SER A 407 9.12 -4.44 -16.65
N TYR A 408 9.47 -3.15 -16.72
CA TYR A 408 8.48 -2.09 -16.94
C TYR A 408 7.86 -2.12 -18.33
N ASP A 409 8.62 -2.44 -19.37
CA ASP A 409 8.12 -2.56 -20.74
C ASP A 409 7.12 -3.72 -20.86
N LEU A 410 7.39 -4.84 -20.21
CA LEU A 410 6.46 -5.97 -20.14
C LEU A 410 5.18 -5.58 -19.35
N ALA A 411 5.31 -4.91 -18.21
CA ALA A 411 4.17 -4.43 -17.46
C ALA A 411 3.27 -3.51 -18.31
N ARG A 412 3.87 -2.61 -19.10
CA ARG A 412 3.15 -1.68 -19.98
C ARG A 412 2.42 -2.38 -21.15
N GLN A 413 2.94 -3.49 -21.64
CA GLN A 413 2.28 -4.30 -22.67
C GLN A 413 1.06 -5.04 -22.16
N LEU A 414 1.07 -5.44 -20.88
CA LEU A 414 0.01 -6.24 -20.26
C LEU A 414 -1.13 -5.42 -19.67
N GLY A 415 -0.91 -4.15 -19.42
CA GLY A 415 -1.95 -3.31 -18.83
C GLY A 415 -1.70 -1.81 -18.98
N PRO A 416 -2.70 -0.98 -18.65
CA PRO A 416 -2.55 0.46 -18.72
C PRO A 416 -1.46 0.92 -17.76
N ALA A 417 -0.56 1.77 -18.25
CA ALA A 417 0.51 2.34 -17.45
C ALA A 417 -0.08 3.36 -16.44
N SER A 418 0.32 3.24 -15.18
CA SER A 418 0.11 4.29 -14.19
C SER A 418 1.16 5.40 -14.31
N ALA A 419 0.87 6.60 -13.80
CA ALA A 419 1.84 7.70 -13.75
C ALA A 419 3.13 7.29 -13.00
N ALA A 420 3.01 6.50 -11.92
CA ALA A 420 4.15 5.97 -11.18
C ALA A 420 4.99 4.99 -12.01
N ALA A 421 4.37 4.06 -12.71
CA ALA A 421 5.08 3.08 -13.55
C ALA A 421 5.82 3.76 -14.72
N LEU A 422 5.19 4.74 -15.38
CA LEU A 422 5.84 5.55 -16.41
C LEU A 422 7.03 6.34 -15.86
N THR A 423 6.88 6.90 -14.66
CA THR A 423 7.96 7.64 -14.00
C THR A 423 9.14 6.73 -13.66
N ASN A 424 8.90 5.55 -13.09
CA ASN A 424 9.96 4.60 -12.74
C ASN A 424 10.67 4.06 -14.00
N ARG A 425 9.92 3.77 -15.06
CA ARG A 425 10.50 3.42 -16.37
C ARG A 425 11.38 4.55 -16.91
N SER A 426 10.93 5.78 -16.80
CA SER A 426 11.68 6.96 -17.27
C SER A 426 12.96 7.18 -16.47
N LEU A 427 12.95 6.87 -15.16
CA LEU A 427 14.18 6.84 -14.35
C LEU A 427 15.18 5.78 -14.85
N ALA A 428 14.70 4.59 -15.21
CA ALA A 428 15.56 3.57 -15.82
C ALA A 428 16.16 4.05 -17.15
N LEU A 429 15.36 4.66 -18.00
CA LEU A 429 15.83 5.25 -19.26
C LEU A 429 16.87 6.35 -19.03
N GLN A 430 16.63 7.24 -18.06
CA GLN A 430 17.58 8.30 -17.69
C GLN A 430 18.92 7.69 -17.21
N GLN A 431 18.86 6.63 -16.37
CA GLN A 431 20.07 5.94 -15.92
C GLN A 431 20.85 5.28 -17.07
N LEU A 432 20.15 4.84 -18.12
CA LEU A 432 20.76 4.30 -19.34
C LEU A 432 21.25 5.39 -20.32
N GLY A 433 21.17 6.68 -19.96
CA GLY A 433 21.53 7.78 -20.84
C GLY A 433 20.51 8.12 -21.93
N ARG A 434 19.32 7.48 -21.92
CA ARG A 434 18.25 7.68 -22.91
C ARG A 434 17.34 8.85 -22.48
N HIS A 435 17.92 10.04 -22.35
CA HIS A 435 17.30 11.20 -21.71
C HIS A 435 16.05 11.73 -22.43
N GLU A 436 16.03 11.73 -23.77
CA GLU A 436 14.86 12.19 -24.54
C GLU A 436 13.66 11.27 -24.34
N GLU A 437 13.89 9.96 -24.33
CA GLU A 437 12.84 8.97 -24.06
C GLU A 437 12.36 9.06 -22.60
N ALA A 438 13.26 9.31 -21.67
CA ALA A 438 12.91 9.57 -20.27
C ALA A 438 11.99 10.79 -20.14
N LEU A 439 12.33 11.90 -20.79
CA LEU A 439 11.50 13.11 -20.78
C LEU A 439 10.13 12.88 -21.43
N ALA A 440 10.07 12.12 -22.51
CA ALA A 440 8.80 11.75 -23.14
C ALA A 440 7.92 10.90 -22.19
N GLY A 441 8.52 9.96 -21.45
CA GLY A 441 7.81 9.16 -20.46
C GLY A 441 7.34 9.95 -19.25
N PHE A 442 8.15 10.87 -18.72
CA PHE A 442 7.72 11.80 -17.67
C PHE A 442 6.55 12.68 -18.14
N ALA A 443 6.57 13.16 -19.39
CA ALA A 443 5.49 13.93 -19.97
C ALA A 443 4.18 13.11 -20.06
N GLN A 444 4.26 11.84 -20.45
CA GLN A 444 3.11 10.91 -20.42
C GLN A 444 2.57 10.71 -19.01
N ALA A 445 3.44 10.57 -18.00
CA ALA A 445 3.02 10.47 -16.61
C ALA A 445 2.23 11.70 -16.14
N VAL A 446 2.69 12.90 -16.50
CA VAL A 446 2.02 14.17 -16.21
C VAL A 446 0.71 14.31 -16.98
N GLN A 447 0.59 13.78 -18.20
CA GLN A 447 -0.68 13.75 -18.93
C GLN A 447 -1.72 12.87 -18.25
N LEU A 448 -1.31 11.76 -17.65
CA LEU A 448 -2.22 10.88 -16.90
C LEU A 448 -2.62 11.49 -15.54
N LEU A 449 -1.69 12.17 -14.88
CA LEU A 449 -1.92 12.80 -13.59
C LEU A 449 -1.17 14.14 -13.56
N THR A 450 -1.91 15.23 -13.78
CA THR A 450 -1.34 16.57 -13.99
C THR A 450 -0.50 17.07 -12.81
N ASP A 451 -0.88 16.71 -11.58
CA ASP A 451 -0.22 17.16 -10.35
C ASP A 451 0.77 16.11 -9.82
N TYR A 452 1.20 15.15 -10.65
CA TYR A 452 2.12 14.13 -10.19
C TYR A 452 3.53 14.68 -9.97
N ALA A 453 3.76 15.17 -8.76
CA ALA A 453 4.94 15.90 -8.35
C ALA A 453 6.25 15.17 -8.67
N GLN A 454 6.31 13.86 -8.49
CA GLN A 454 7.50 13.07 -8.78
C GLN A 454 7.91 13.13 -10.26
N ALA A 455 6.95 13.03 -11.20
CA ALA A 455 7.25 13.11 -12.62
C ALA A 455 7.76 14.49 -13.02
N HIS A 456 7.15 15.56 -12.49
CA HIS A 456 7.64 16.93 -12.71
C HIS A 456 9.05 17.11 -12.19
N TRP A 457 9.30 16.70 -10.96
CA TRP A 457 10.61 16.87 -10.32
C TRP A 457 11.72 16.10 -11.05
N TYR A 458 11.49 14.82 -11.41
CA TYR A 458 12.46 14.03 -12.16
C TYR A 458 12.68 14.56 -13.58
N ALA A 459 11.62 15.03 -14.24
CA ALA A 459 11.76 15.74 -15.52
C ALA A 459 12.61 17.02 -15.36
N GLY A 460 12.45 17.75 -14.26
CA GLY A 460 13.26 18.90 -13.90
C GLY A 460 14.73 18.54 -13.76
N LEU A 461 15.06 17.51 -12.99
CA LEU A 461 16.43 17.02 -12.83
C LEU A 461 17.06 16.57 -14.17
N CYS A 462 16.29 15.83 -14.99
CA CYS A 462 16.73 15.42 -16.32
C CYS A 462 17.02 16.62 -17.23
N ARG A 463 16.18 17.66 -17.22
CA ARG A 463 16.40 18.89 -17.98
C ARG A 463 17.61 19.68 -17.50
N LEU A 464 17.81 19.78 -16.18
CA LEU A 464 18.99 20.42 -15.60
C LEU A 464 20.26 19.68 -16.02
N GLN A 465 20.24 18.34 -16.02
CA GLN A 465 21.36 17.50 -16.45
C GLN A 465 21.72 17.73 -17.93
N LEU A 466 20.71 17.98 -18.78
CA LEU A 466 20.85 18.32 -20.19
C LEU A 466 21.25 19.79 -20.43
N GLY A 467 21.35 20.62 -19.37
CA GLY A 467 21.63 22.04 -19.50
C GLY A 467 20.43 22.92 -19.84
N ASN A 468 19.22 22.37 -19.92
CA ASN A 468 17.99 23.15 -20.10
C ASN A 468 17.52 23.73 -18.76
N PHE A 469 18.22 24.76 -18.30
CA PHE A 469 18.04 25.35 -16.98
C PHE A 469 16.70 26.06 -16.82
N ALA A 470 16.25 26.78 -17.84
CA ALA A 470 15.00 27.56 -17.75
C ALA A 470 13.76 26.72 -17.46
N ALA A 471 13.63 25.57 -18.10
CA ALA A 471 12.56 24.61 -17.83
C ALA A 471 12.87 23.74 -16.60
N GLY A 472 14.14 23.36 -16.44
CA GLY A 472 14.62 22.52 -15.35
C GLY A 472 14.36 23.12 -13.98
N TRP A 473 14.77 24.37 -13.73
CA TRP A 473 14.55 25.04 -12.44
C TRP A 473 13.08 25.19 -12.10
N ARG A 474 12.21 25.51 -13.07
CA ARG A 474 10.77 25.60 -12.84
C ARG A 474 10.19 24.26 -12.38
N GLN A 475 10.62 23.17 -12.98
CA GLN A 475 10.15 21.84 -12.60
C GLN A 475 10.83 21.31 -11.32
N TYR A 476 12.03 21.77 -11.00
CA TYR A 476 12.71 21.43 -9.76
C TYR A 476 11.94 21.91 -8.51
N GLU A 477 11.14 22.97 -8.62
CA GLU A 477 10.29 23.46 -7.53
C GLU A 477 9.19 22.47 -7.11
N TRP A 478 8.85 21.49 -7.95
CA TRP A 478 7.93 20.41 -7.55
C TRP A 478 8.46 19.52 -6.43
N ARG A 479 9.77 19.60 -6.10
CA ARG A 479 10.36 18.89 -4.96
C ARG A 479 9.62 19.12 -3.65
N TRP A 480 8.96 20.27 -3.49
CA TRP A 480 8.19 20.63 -2.31
C TRP A 480 6.92 19.81 -2.12
N GLN A 481 6.43 19.18 -3.17
CA GLN A 481 5.23 18.39 -3.19
C GLN A 481 5.52 16.88 -3.27
N VAL A 482 6.79 16.48 -3.41
CA VAL A 482 7.17 15.06 -3.48
C VAL A 482 7.17 14.44 -2.08
N PRO A 483 6.32 13.43 -1.80
CA PRO A 483 6.31 12.77 -0.51
C PRO A 483 7.67 12.13 -0.18
N GLY A 484 8.09 12.24 1.07
CA GLY A 484 9.31 11.59 1.57
C GLY A 484 10.62 12.30 1.23
N ILE A 485 10.62 13.33 0.40
CA ILE A 485 11.79 14.19 0.26
C ILE A 485 11.87 15.07 1.51
N LYS A 486 12.94 14.88 2.28
CA LYS A 486 13.27 15.76 3.41
C LYS A 486 13.75 17.11 2.88
N THR A 487 12.81 17.91 2.41
CA THR A 487 13.05 19.32 2.16
C THR A 487 12.86 20.07 3.48
N GLY A 488 13.73 21.00 3.79
CA GLY A 488 13.53 21.87 4.95
C GLY A 488 12.38 22.88 4.76
N ARG A 489 11.27 22.45 4.09
CA ARG A 489 10.12 23.32 3.87
C ARG A 489 9.57 23.78 5.19
N ARG A 490 9.38 25.08 5.30
CA ARG A 490 8.79 25.73 6.44
C ARG A 490 7.56 26.52 6.00
N ASP A 491 6.53 26.49 6.82
CA ASP A 491 5.31 27.25 6.58
C ASP A 491 5.50 28.68 7.16
N PHE A 492 6.25 29.50 6.40
CA PHE A 492 6.38 30.91 6.71
C PHE A 492 5.11 31.66 6.28
N THR A 493 4.70 32.64 7.09
CA THR A 493 3.59 33.54 6.75
C THR A 493 3.98 34.62 5.74
N THR A 494 5.29 34.84 5.54
CA THR A 494 5.85 35.78 4.55
C THR A 494 5.91 35.14 3.17
N ALA A 495 5.92 35.97 2.14
CA ALA A 495 5.94 35.50 0.75
C ALA A 495 7.27 34.87 0.35
N LEU A 496 7.23 33.82 -0.45
CA LEU A 496 8.38 33.27 -1.16
C LEU A 496 8.80 34.28 -2.24
N TRP A 497 10.08 34.70 -2.20
CA TRP A 497 10.64 35.54 -3.25
C TRP A 497 11.05 34.69 -4.47
N SER A 498 10.48 34.98 -5.61
CA SER A 498 10.70 34.26 -6.87
C SER A 498 11.39 35.09 -7.95
N GLY A 499 12.02 36.22 -7.59
CA GLY A 499 12.66 37.14 -8.52
C GLY A 499 11.99 38.51 -8.58
N ASP A 500 10.74 38.61 -8.27
CA ASP A 500 9.93 39.83 -8.13
C ASP A 500 9.18 39.78 -6.78
N PRO A 501 8.93 40.90 -6.11
CA PRO A 501 9.28 42.29 -6.39
C PRO A 501 10.75 42.65 -6.05
N PRO A 502 11.17 43.91 -6.32
CA PRO A 502 12.53 44.38 -6.01
C PRO A 502 12.86 44.26 -4.52
N LEU A 503 14.09 43.85 -4.20
CA LEU A 503 14.55 43.64 -2.83
C LEU A 503 15.16 44.88 -2.17
N GLN A 504 15.24 46.00 -2.86
CA GLN A 504 15.85 47.25 -2.34
C GLN A 504 15.25 47.67 -1.01
N GLY A 505 16.04 47.64 0.06
CA GLY A 505 15.61 47.99 1.41
C GLY A 505 14.79 46.96 2.15
N GLN A 506 14.42 45.85 1.49
CA GLN A 506 13.67 44.74 2.07
C GLN A 506 14.60 43.79 2.82
N THR A 507 14.02 43.02 3.74
CA THR A 507 14.73 41.96 4.48
C THR A 507 14.32 40.60 3.92
N ILE A 508 15.31 39.80 3.48
CA ILE A 508 15.08 38.47 2.96
C ILE A 508 15.80 37.41 3.80
N LEU A 509 15.08 36.33 4.13
CA LEU A 509 15.65 35.13 4.71
C LEU A 509 16.08 34.17 3.58
N LEU A 510 17.39 33.93 3.47
CA LEU A 510 17.94 32.83 2.67
C LEU A 510 18.22 31.65 3.59
N TYR A 511 17.77 30.47 3.25
CA TYR A 511 17.91 29.32 4.16
C TYR A 511 18.35 28.05 3.45
N ALA A 512 19.12 27.25 4.18
CA ALA A 512 19.51 25.90 3.77
C ALA A 512 18.33 24.93 3.87
N GLU A 513 18.13 24.09 2.86
CA GLU A 513 17.00 23.15 2.78
C GLU A 513 17.41 21.68 2.59
N GLN A 514 18.62 21.41 2.09
CA GLN A 514 19.13 20.09 1.78
C GLN A 514 20.52 19.85 2.35
N GLY A 515 21.43 19.23 1.58
CA GLY A 515 22.75 18.83 2.03
C GLY A 515 23.73 20.00 2.22
N LEU A 516 24.83 19.74 2.93
CA LEU A 516 25.89 20.71 3.14
C LEU A 516 26.53 21.18 1.82
N GLY A 517 26.63 20.26 0.83
CA GLY A 517 27.13 20.59 -0.52
C GLY A 517 26.27 21.60 -1.24
N ASP A 518 24.94 21.50 -1.07
CA ASP A 518 23.99 22.45 -1.68
C ASP A 518 24.17 23.85 -1.10
N THR A 519 24.31 23.94 0.20
CA THR A 519 24.57 25.23 0.87
C THR A 519 25.88 25.82 0.40
N LEU A 520 26.96 25.02 0.33
CA LEU A 520 28.26 25.48 -0.19
C LEU A 520 28.20 25.95 -1.64
N GLN A 521 27.41 25.28 -2.48
CA GLN A 521 27.25 25.67 -3.87
C GLN A 521 26.45 26.98 -4.03
N PHE A 522 25.28 27.03 -3.38
CA PHE A 522 24.31 28.11 -3.63
C PHE A 522 24.46 29.32 -2.73
N CYS A 523 25.32 29.29 -1.70
CA CYS A 523 25.68 30.52 -0.94
C CYS A 523 26.38 31.58 -1.82
N ARG A 524 26.89 31.19 -3.00
CA ARG A 524 27.41 32.16 -4.01
C ARG A 524 26.40 33.21 -4.45
N TYR A 525 25.09 32.90 -4.31
CA TYR A 525 24.03 33.87 -4.62
C TYR A 525 23.85 34.93 -3.55
N VAL A 526 24.45 34.81 -2.37
CA VAL A 526 24.39 35.84 -1.30
C VAL A 526 24.86 37.17 -1.82
N ASP A 527 25.98 37.20 -2.55
CA ASP A 527 26.50 38.43 -3.15
C ASP A 527 25.58 39.02 -4.23
N VAL A 528 24.91 38.13 -5.01
CA VAL A 528 23.95 38.53 -6.04
C VAL A 528 22.70 39.15 -5.43
N VAL A 529 22.22 38.60 -4.30
CA VAL A 529 21.09 39.14 -3.53
C VAL A 529 21.46 40.41 -2.84
N ALA A 530 22.66 40.51 -2.25
CA ALA A 530 23.17 41.75 -1.61
C ALA A 530 23.27 42.92 -2.61
N ALA A 531 23.69 42.62 -3.84
CA ALA A 531 23.77 43.62 -4.92
C ALA A 531 22.38 44.17 -5.34
N ARG A 532 21.26 43.52 -4.95
CA ARG A 532 19.88 44.01 -5.12
C ARG A 532 19.44 44.94 -3.98
N GLY A 533 20.33 45.25 -3.04
CA GLY A 533 20.08 46.17 -1.93
C GLY A 533 19.23 45.56 -0.80
N ALA A 534 19.17 44.23 -0.71
CA ALA A 534 18.48 43.51 0.35
C ALA A 534 19.28 43.53 1.66
N ARG A 535 18.55 43.50 2.79
CA ARG A 535 19.08 43.05 4.09
C ARG A 535 18.91 41.55 4.17
N ILE A 536 20.02 40.81 4.32
CA ILE A 536 19.99 39.35 4.24
C ILE A 536 20.09 38.75 5.63
N TYR A 537 19.18 37.82 5.94
CA TYR A 537 19.35 36.82 6.97
C TYR A 537 19.72 35.51 6.27
N LEU A 538 20.87 34.93 6.67
CA LEU A 538 21.36 33.70 6.07
C LEU A 538 21.36 32.59 7.13
N GLU A 539 20.47 31.62 6.97
CA GLU A 539 20.38 30.47 7.88
C GLU A 539 21.06 29.27 7.25
N VAL A 540 22.01 28.68 7.98
CA VAL A 540 22.86 27.58 7.52
C VAL A 540 22.98 26.48 8.56
N GLN A 541 23.39 25.28 8.14
CA GLN A 541 23.69 24.19 9.04
C GLN A 541 24.88 24.49 9.93
N ALA A 542 24.87 24.07 11.20
CA ALA A 542 25.88 24.33 12.22
C ALA A 542 27.34 24.06 11.76
N PRO A 543 27.66 22.94 11.05
CA PRO A 543 29.03 22.71 10.58
C PRO A 543 29.58 23.72 9.57
N LEU A 544 28.69 24.41 8.87
CA LEU A 544 29.09 25.43 7.85
C LEU A 544 29.21 26.83 8.43
N ARG A 545 28.59 27.10 9.58
CA ARG A 545 28.55 28.44 10.13
C ARG A 545 29.91 29.08 10.28
N PRO A 546 30.96 28.45 10.88
CA PRO A 546 32.27 29.08 11.04
C PRO A 546 32.93 29.48 9.71
N LEU A 547 32.70 28.68 8.65
CA LEU A 547 33.23 29.01 7.32
C LEU A 547 32.48 30.18 6.69
N LEU A 548 31.16 30.28 6.90
CA LEU A 548 30.30 31.26 6.25
C LEU A 548 30.23 32.61 7.01
N GLU A 549 30.84 32.73 8.19
CA GLU A 549 31.00 34.01 8.91
C GLU A 549 31.65 35.10 8.05
N GLN A 550 32.37 34.72 7.00
CA GLN A 550 32.90 35.67 6.02
C GLN A 550 31.84 36.52 5.29
N TYR A 551 30.56 36.11 5.37
CA TYR A 551 29.44 36.88 4.85
C TYR A 551 28.84 37.84 5.88
N SER A 552 29.40 37.96 7.11
CA SER A 552 28.84 38.78 8.19
C SER A 552 28.73 40.26 7.88
N ASP A 553 29.50 40.77 6.92
CA ASP A 553 29.43 42.14 6.39
C ASP A 553 28.24 42.36 5.42
N ARG A 554 27.67 41.31 4.87
CA ARG A 554 26.58 41.30 3.87
C ARG A 554 25.29 40.66 4.36
N ALA A 555 25.39 39.73 5.29
CA ALA A 555 24.27 38.96 5.82
C ALA A 555 24.40 38.70 7.31
N ARG A 556 23.32 38.79 8.05
CA ARG A 556 23.28 38.27 9.42
C ARG A 556 23.07 36.78 9.40
N LEU A 557 24.01 36.03 9.99
CA LEU A 557 23.99 34.58 9.99
C LEU A 557 23.17 34.02 11.15
N PHE A 558 22.48 32.91 10.86
CA PHE A 558 21.75 32.10 11.82
C PHE A 558 22.07 30.63 11.60
N THR A 559 22.06 29.85 12.65
CA THR A 559 22.14 28.39 12.57
C THR A 559 20.73 27.83 12.50
N VAL A 560 20.53 26.76 11.74
CA VAL A 560 19.24 26.05 11.70
C VAL A 560 18.76 25.71 13.12
N GLY A 561 17.56 26.18 13.46
CA GLY A 561 16.95 26.05 14.79
C GLY A 561 17.07 27.26 15.70
N GLU A 562 17.85 28.28 15.34
CA GLU A 562 17.87 29.56 16.04
C GLU A 562 16.58 30.36 15.78
N SER A 563 16.18 31.22 16.72
CA SER A 563 15.04 32.11 16.56
C SER A 563 15.34 33.18 15.52
N LEU A 564 14.51 33.27 14.49
CA LEU A 564 14.64 34.24 13.41
C LEU A 564 13.89 35.54 13.72
N PRO A 565 14.47 36.71 13.44
CA PRO A 565 13.75 37.98 13.49
C PRO A 565 12.70 38.05 12.36
N GLN A 566 11.90 39.14 12.34
CA GLN A 566 10.96 39.40 11.25
C GLN A 566 11.71 39.67 9.94
N PHE A 567 11.17 39.20 8.84
CA PHE A 567 11.64 39.41 7.48
C PHE A 567 10.48 39.62 6.52
N ASP A 568 10.71 40.25 5.39
CA ASP A 568 9.68 40.58 4.39
C ASP A 568 9.45 39.40 3.41
N TYR A 569 10.53 38.74 3.04
CA TYR A 569 10.55 37.64 2.08
C TYR A 569 11.42 36.50 2.58
N HIS A 570 11.17 35.29 2.05
CA HIS A 570 12.08 34.18 2.22
C HIS A 570 12.39 33.51 0.88
N CYS A 571 13.56 32.88 0.75
CA CYS A 571 13.92 32.07 -0.41
C CYS A 571 14.86 30.92 0.02
N PRO A 572 14.55 29.65 -0.29
CA PRO A 572 15.51 28.57 -0.16
C PRO A 572 16.71 28.81 -1.08
N LEU A 573 17.90 28.42 -0.66
CA LEU A 573 19.11 28.61 -1.47
C LEU A 573 19.01 27.96 -2.85
N LEU A 574 18.39 26.76 -2.95
CA LEU A 574 18.23 26.04 -4.22
C LEU A 574 17.12 26.59 -5.13
N SER A 575 16.32 27.55 -4.67
CA SER A 575 15.34 28.26 -5.51
C SER A 575 15.89 29.54 -6.10
N LEU A 576 17.04 30.02 -5.62
CA LEU A 576 17.68 31.22 -6.14
C LEU A 576 18.03 31.14 -7.64
N PRO A 577 18.49 30.00 -8.19
CA PRO A 577 18.70 29.89 -9.65
C PRO A 577 17.44 30.16 -10.46
N LEU A 578 16.27 29.74 -10.00
CA LEU A 578 14.97 30.07 -10.63
C LEU A 578 14.68 31.56 -10.51
N ALA A 579 14.82 32.13 -9.30
CA ALA A 579 14.52 33.55 -9.02
C ALA A 579 15.41 34.50 -9.83
N PHE A 580 16.66 34.10 -10.11
CA PHE A 580 17.58 34.87 -10.95
C PHE A 580 17.59 34.45 -12.43
N HIS A 581 16.66 33.57 -12.86
CA HIS A 581 16.61 33.05 -14.23
C HIS A 581 17.96 32.51 -14.71
N THR A 582 18.68 31.81 -13.81
CA THR A 582 20.03 31.32 -14.10
C THR A 582 20.02 30.33 -15.25
N ASP A 583 20.79 30.60 -16.28
CA ASP A 583 21.13 29.69 -17.37
C ASP A 583 22.67 29.47 -17.40
N LEU A 584 23.14 28.67 -18.36
CA LEU A 584 24.58 28.32 -18.42
C LEU A 584 25.52 29.54 -18.47
N PRO A 585 25.24 30.59 -19.29
CA PRO A 585 26.09 31.79 -19.31
C PRO A 585 25.99 32.67 -18.06
N SER A 586 24.87 32.63 -17.34
CA SER A 586 24.62 33.52 -16.20
C SER A 586 24.90 32.88 -14.83
N ILE A 587 25.44 31.66 -14.81
CA ILE A 587 25.91 31.06 -13.55
C ILE A 587 26.93 31.99 -12.87
N PRO A 588 26.76 32.35 -11.57
CA PRO A 588 27.77 33.09 -10.83
C PRO A 588 29.02 32.20 -10.65
N SER A 589 29.95 32.27 -11.62
CA SER A 589 31.12 31.38 -11.75
C SER A 589 32.43 32.00 -11.30
N GLN A 590 32.42 32.73 -10.18
CA GLN A 590 33.67 33.23 -9.57
C GLN A 590 34.59 32.05 -9.23
N THR A 591 35.91 32.22 -9.52
CA THR A 591 36.90 31.16 -9.32
C THR A 591 37.05 30.75 -7.86
N ALA A 592 36.95 31.72 -6.93
CA ALA A 592 36.89 31.46 -5.49
C ALA A 592 35.91 32.44 -4.86
N TYR A 593 34.80 31.99 -4.32
CA TYR A 593 33.83 32.82 -3.61
C TYR A 593 33.79 32.53 -2.10
N LEU A 594 34.51 31.52 -1.63
CA LEU A 594 34.77 31.25 -0.23
C LEU A 594 36.28 31.32 0.04
N GLN A 595 36.64 31.75 1.24
CA GLN A 595 38.01 31.85 1.71
C GLN A 595 38.16 31.09 3.03
N ALA A 596 39.30 30.47 3.23
CA ALA A 596 39.62 29.83 4.49
C ALA A 596 40.22 30.84 5.48
N ASP A 597 40.01 30.61 6.77
CA ASP A 597 40.57 31.38 7.85
C ASP A 597 42.11 31.39 7.78
N SER A 598 42.69 32.60 7.72
CA SER A 598 44.14 32.79 7.50
C SER A 598 44.98 32.25 8.66
N ALA A 599 44.49 32.30 9.90
CA ALA A 599 45.20 31.78 11.07
C ALA A 599 45.24 30.25 11.04
N LYS A 600 44.10 29.60 10.71
CA LYS A 600 44.01 28.14 10.52
C LYS A 600 44.90 27.70 9.34
N VAL A 601 44.90 28.44 8.24
CA VAL A 601 45.79 28.19 7.08
C VAL A 601 47.26 28.21 7.47
N ALA A 602 47.68 29.18 8.30
CA ALA A 602 49.08 29.26 8.79
C ALA A 602 49.48 28.02 9.59
N ILE A 603 48.59 27.53 10.48
CA ILE A 603 48.79 26.30 11.25
C ILE A 603 48.95 25.11 10.32
N TRP A 604 48.04 24.92 9.36
CA TRP A 604 48.10 23.79 8.43
C TRP A 604 49.33 23.86 7.51
N LYS A 605 49.75 25.04 7.06
CA LYS A 605 50.98 25.19 6.28
C LYS A 605 52.20 24.73 7.06
N GLN A 606 52.30 25.05 8.36
CA GLN A 606 53.37 24.57 9.21
C GLN A 606 53.33 23.06 9.40
N ARG A 607 52.13 22.49 9.65
CA ARG A 607 51.93 21.04 9.83
C ARG A 607 52.30 20.25 8.57
N LEU A 608 51.98 20.80 7.38
CA LEU A 608 52.23 20.12 6.08
C LEU A 608 53.64 20.38 5.55
N ALA A 609 54.45 21.25 6.15
CA ALA A 609 55.77 21.61 5.67
C ALA A 609 56.77 20.42 5.58
N HIS A 610 56.55 19.39 6.40
CA HIS A 610 57.43 18.22 6.46
C HIS A 610 57.07 17.09 5.49
N TYR A 611 55.91 17.22 4.81
CA TYR A 611 55.44 16.21 3.88
C TYR A 611 55.95 16.43 2.47
N GLN A 612 56.21 15.34 1.78
CA GLN A 612 56.68 15.38 0.40
C GLN A 612 55.61 15.96 -0.54
N ARG A 613 56.03 16.86 -1.41
CA ARG A 613 55.18 17.43 -2.47
C ARG A 613 55.18 16.55 -3.73
N PRO A 614 54.04 16.48 -4.48
CA PRO A 614 52.77 17.18 -4.17
C PRO A 614 52.04 16.56 -3.00
N VAL A 615 51.34 17.42 -2.21
CA VAL A 615 50.37 16.97 -1.21
C VAL A 615 48.99 16.96 -1.84
N ILE A 616 48.32 15.82 -1.85
CA ILE A 616 47.06 15.56 -2.57
C ILE A 616 45.99 15.23 -1.55
N GLY A 617 44.96 16.07 -1.45
CA GLY A 617 43.76 15.76 -0.65
C GLY A 617 42.85 14.77 -1.38
N ILE A 618 42.39 13.73 -0.68
CA ILE A 618 41.51 12.70 -1.26
C ILE A 618 40.22 12.52 -0.47
N ILE A 619 39.11 12.35 -1.22
CA ILE A 619 37.80 11.95 -0.72
C ILE A 619 37.26 10.85 -1.66
N TRP A 620 37.06 9.63 -1.13
CA TRP A 620 36.70 8.49 -1.95
C TRP A 620 35.28 8.01 -1.73
N SER A 621 34.59 8.46 -0.65
CA SER A 621 33.23 8.06 -0.37
C SER A 621 32.38 9.21 0.18
N GLY A 622 31.08 9.14 -0.05
CA GLY A 622 30.09 10.07 0.48
C GLY A 622 29.39 9.54 1.73
N ASN A 623 28.27 10.18 2.09
CA ASN A 623 27.40 9.71 3.16
C ASN A 623 26.69 8.42 2.72
N SER A 624 26.88 7.33 3.48
CA SER A 624 26.28 6.00 3.22
C SER A 624 24.74 5.97 3.25
N GLN A 625 24.12 6.96 3.92
CA GLN A 625 22.67 7.11 3.96
C GLN A 625 22.09 7.79 2.69
N HIS A 626 22.93 8.30 1.82
CA HIS A 626 22.49 8.94 0.59
C HIS A 626 22.09 7.90 -0.45
N GLY A 627 20.91 8.01 -1.05
CA GLY A 627 20.36 7.00 -1.98
C GLY A 627 21.24 6.67 -3.19
N ASN A 628 22.07 7.64 -3.65
CA ASN A 628 22.98 7.46 -4.78
C ASN A 628 24.43 7.13 -4.34
N ASP A 629 24.65 6.84 -3.07
CA ASP A 629 26.01 6.71 -2.54
C ASP A 629 26.79 5.56 -3.19
N ARG A 630 26.17 4.42 -3.40
CA ARG A 630 26.81 3.23 -4.04
C ARG A 630 27.32 3.49 -5.46
N HIS A 631 26.75 4.46 -6.17
CA HIS A 631 27.15 4.79 -7.55
C HIS A 631 28.29 5.80 -7.60
N ARG A 632 28.45 6.64 -6.58
CA ARG A 632 29.46 7.70 -6.53
C ARG A 632 30.67 7.42 -5.63
N SER A 633 30.55 6.46 -4.69
CA SER A 633 31.63 6.09 -3.79
C SER A 633 32.51 5.00 -4.38
N ILE A 634 33.81 5.09 -4.09
CA ILE A 634 34.84 4.15 -4.58
C ILE A 634 35.36 3.39 -3.36
N PRO A 635 35.37 2.06 -3.35
CA PRO A 635 36.08 1.31 -2.29
C PRO A 635 37.55 1.70 -2.22
N LEU A 636 38.02 2.08 -1.02
CA LEU A 636 39.39 2.63 -0.86
C LEU A 636 40.47 1.68 -1.39
N ALA A 637 40.27 0.37 -1.26
CA ALA A 637 41.20 -0.64 -1.77
C ALA A 637 41.48 -0.51 -3.29
N GLN A 638 40.54 -0.01 -4.08
CA GLN A 638 40.74 0.20 -5.51
C GLN A 638 41.71 1.35 -5.82
N LEU A 639 41.92 2.26 -4.88
CA LEU A 639 42.86 3.37 -5.02
C LEU A 639 44.32 2.97 -4.75
N ALA A 640 44.60 1.70 -4.45
CA ALA A 640 45.96 1.18 -4.22
C ALA A 640 47.01 1.65 -5.26
N PRO A 641 46.70 1.76 -6.56
CA PRO A 641 47.67 2.24 -7.57
C PRO A 641 48.18 3.67 -7.35
N TRP A 642 47.50 4.49 -6.53
CA TRP A 642 47.93 5.87 -6.26
C TRP A 642 48.96 5.95 -5.17
N PHE A 643 48.96 5.05 -4.19
CA PHE A 643 49.83 5.11 -3.02
C PHE A 643 51.25 4.68 -3.40
N SER A 644 52.07 5.66 -3.73
CA SER A 644 53.47 5.49 -4.08
C SER A 644 54.33 6.55 -3.39
N ALA A 645 55.63 6.34 -3.32
CA ALA A 645 56.58 7.24 -2.70
C ALA A 645 56.74 8.62 -3.41
N LYS A 646 55.91 8.89 -4.46
CA LYS A 646 56.06 10.12 -5.28
C LYS A 646 55.18 11.29 -4.80
N ALA A 647 54.24 11.08 -3.87
CA ALA A 647 53.32 12.09 -3.37
C ALA A 647 52.87 11.76 -1.94
N THR A 648 52.45 12.76 -1.20
CA THR A 648 51.73 12.59 0.08
C THR A 648 50.25 12.72 -0.15
N PHE A 649 49.48 11.72 0.28
CA PHE A 649 48.02 11.74 0.25
C PHE A 649 47.48 12.13 1.63
N VAL A 650 46.54 13.08 1.66
CA VAL A 650 45.85 13.51 2.88
C VAL A 650 44.38 13.10 2.80
N SER A 651 43.95 12.32 3.76
CA SER A 651 42.52 12.01 3.92
C SER A 651 41.77 13.27 4.32
N LEU A 652 40.76 13.60 3.54
CA LEU A 652 39.75 14.61 3.84
C LEU A 652 38.42 13.98 4.21
N GLN A 653 38.45 12.69 4.48
CA GLN A 653 37.28 11.88 4.87
C GLN A 653 37.05 12.07 6.38
N ASN A 654 35.87 12.53 6.77
CA ASN A 654 35.53 12.70 8.19
C ASN A 654 35.26 11.35 8.87
N GLU A 655 34.74 10.38 8.12
CA GLU A 655 34.41 9.04 8.59
C GLU A 655 34.93 8.00 7.60
N VAL A 656 35.70 7.03 8.10
CA VAL A 656 36.15 5.87 7.33
C VAL A 656 35.21 4.70 7.56
N ARG A 657 34.62 4.19 6.49
CA ARG A 657 33.69 3.06 6.54
C ARG A 657 34.37 1.82 7.05
N GLU A 658 33.63 0.95 7.73
CA GLU A 658 34.15 -0.33 8.21
C GLU A 658 34.74 -1.18 7.06
N THR A 659 34.08 -1.16 5.90
CA THR A 659 34.57 -1.87 4.68
C THR A 659 35.89 -1.34 4.14
N ASP A 660 36.26 -0.11 4.44
CA ASP A 660 37.49 0.54 4.00
C ASP A 660 38.61 0.53 5.05
N ARG A 661 38.32 0.09 6.30
CA ARG A 661 39.22 0.19 7.43
C ARG A 661 40.56 -0.51 7.20
N GLU A 662 40.54 -1.74 6.72
CA GLU A 662 41.75 -2.54 6.42
C GLU A 662 42.64 -1.85 5.39
N ALA A 663 42.05 -1.39 4.29
CA ALA A 663 42.76 -0.66 3.23
C ALA A 663 43.32 0.68 3.76
N PHE A 664 42.55 1.40 4.60
CA PHE A 664 42.95 2.65 5.22
C PHE A 664 44.18 2.48 6.11
N ASP A 665 44.19 1.47 6.99
CA ASP A 665 45.31 1.19 7.88
C ASP A 665 46.55 0.70 7.09
N ALA A 666 46.36 -0.04 6.01
CA ALA A 666 47.43 -0.40 5.13
C ALA A 666 48.05 0.82 4.44
N PHE A 667 47.23 1.73 3.89
CA PHE A 667 47.72 2.89 3.15
C PHE A 667 48.33 3.97 4.05
N ARG A 668 47.93 4.09 5.30
CA ARG A 668 48.64 4.92 6.30
C ARG A 668 50.11 4.58 6.43
N ARG A 669 50.51 3.32 6.23
CA ARG A 669 51.90 2.85 6.22
C ARG A 669 52.62 3.20 4.90
N HIS A 670 51.86 3.61 3.87
CA HIS A 670 52.36 3.88 2.50
C HIS A 670 52.10 5.33 2.04
N GLY A 671 51.99 6.28 2.96
CA GLY A 671 51.92 7.70 2.62
C GLY A 671 50.53 8.35 2.68
N LEU A 672 49.52 7.66 3.15
CA LEU A 672 48.21 8.27 3.49
C LEU A 672 48.31 8.88 4.90
N VAL A 673 48.07 10.18 4.98
CA VAL A 673 48.04 10.97 6.23
C VAL A 673 46.59 11.21 6.62
N ASP A 674 46.28 11.02 7.86
CA ASP A 674 44.93 11.20 8.42
C ASP A 674 44.94 12.37 9.44
N PHE A 675 44.05 13.31 9.23
CA PHE A 675 43.81 14.44 10.14
C PHE A 675 42.35 14.53 10.59
N ALA A 676 41.55 13.47 10.47
CA ALA A 676 40.12 13.50 10.77
C ALA A 676 39.80 14.04 12.18
N GLN A 677 40.67 13.74 13.18
CA GLN A 677 40.50 14.23 14.56
C GLN A 677 40.70 15.73 14.74
N ASP A 678 41.31 16.40 13.77
CA ASP A 678 41.56 17.83 13.79
C ASP A 678 40.54 18.64 12.95
N LEU A 679 39.62 17.96 12.29
CA LEU A 679 38.61 18.58 11.42
C LEU A 679 37.25 18.58 12.16
N HIS A 680 36.98 19.65 12.89
CA HIS A 680 35.77 19.79 13.71
C HIS A 680 34.60 20.39 12.93
N ASP A 681 34.92 21.25 11.94
CA ASP A 681 33.94 21.93 11.08
C ASP A 681 34.49 22.16 9.67
N PHE A 682 33.68 22.79 8.83
CA PHE A 682 34.08 23.09 7.46
C PHE A 682 35.12 24.25 7.35
N SER A 683 35.34 25.06 8.39
CA SER A 683 36.41 26.05 8.43
C SER A 683 37.77 25.36 8.57
N ASP A 684 37.87 24.27 9.40
CA ASP A 684 39.09 23.48 9.50
C ASP A 684 39.40 22.76 8.19
N THR A 685 38.37 22.15 7.60
CA THR A 685 38.48 21.46 6.30
C THR A 685 38.89 22.43 5.19
N ALA A 686 38.34 23.66 5.16
CA ALA A 686 38.69 24.67 4.20
C ALA A 686 40.16 25.13 4.32
N ALA A 687 40.65 25.26 5.56
CA ALA A 687 42.03 25.63 5.82
C ALA A 687 43.02 24.55 5.38
N LEU A 688 42.72 23.27 5.66
CA LEU A 688 43.53 22.15 5.20
C LEU A 688 43.49 22.05 3.66
N LEU A 689 42.30 22.13 3.04
CA LEU A 689 42.12 22.15 1.57
C LEU A 689 42.94 23.26 0.91
N THR A 690 43.02 24.43 1.55
CA THR A 690 43.83 25.55 1.01
C THR A 690 45.31 25.22 0.98
N CYS A 691 45.81 24.33 1.85
CA CYS A 691 47.22 24.00 2.00
C CYS A 691 47.68 22.79 1.15
N VAL A 692 46.76 21.97 0.63
CA VAL A 692 47.09 20.89 -0.31
C VAL A 692 47.32 21.44 -1.72
N ASP A 693 48.10 20.75 -2.56
CA ASP A 693 48.39 21.20 -3.93
C ASP A 693 47.22 20.91 -4.88
N ARG A 694 46.57 19.77 -4.73
CA ARG A 694 45.42 19.33 -5.53
C ARG A 694 44.42 18.53 -4.66
N VAL A 695 43.21 18.46 -5.17
CA VAL A 695 42.16 17.59 -4.57
C VAL A 695 41.70 16.57 -5.59
N VAL A 696 41.52 15.33 -5.16
CA VAL A 696 40.85 14.28 -5.91
C VAL A 696 39.68 13.80 -5.08
N THR A 697 38.49 13.92 -5.61
CA THR A 697 37.27 13.68 -4.84
C THR A 697 36.18 13.02 -5.67
N VAL A 698 35.32 12.25 -5.04
CA VAL A 698 34.02 11.87 -5.59
C VAL A 698 32.99 13.01 -5.30
N ASP A 699 31.80 12.89 -5.88
CA ASP A 699 30.73 13.90 -5.73
C ASP A 699 30.21 13.98 -4.29
N THR A 700 30.73 14.93 -3.53
CA THR A 700 30.43 15.15 -2.09
C THR A 700 30.47 16.64 -1.74
N SER A 701 30.09 16.98 -0.49
CA SER A 701 30.25 18.35 0.02
C SER A 701 31.71 18.86 -0.03
N GLY A 702 32.68 17.97 0.06
CA GLY A 702 34.11 18.32 -0.08
C GLY A 702 34.48 18.74 -1.50
N ALA A 703 33.84 18.19 -2.53
CA ALA A 703 33.99 18.66 -3.91
C ALA A 703 33.48 20.10 -4.06
N HIS A 704 32.31 20.39 -3.51
CA HIS A 704 31.73 21.74 -3.52
C HIS A 704 32.61 22.75 -2.74
N LEU A 705 33.16 22.33 -1.58
CA LEU A 705 34.08 23.16 -0.81
C LEU A 705 35.37 23.45 -1.61
N ALA A 706 35.98 22.41 -2.20
CA ALA A 706 37.18 22.57 -3.00
C ALA A 706 36.97 23.55 -4.19
N GLY A 707 35.84 23.41 -4.86
CA GLY A 707 35.44 24.30 -5.93
C GLY A 707 35.17 25.75 -5.47
N ALA A 708 34.49 25.91 -4.33
CA ALA A 708 34.22 27.22 -3.73
C ALA A 708 35.49 27.97 -3.30
N LEU A 709 36.53 27.23 -2.90
CA LEU A 709 37.85 27.75 -2.57
C LEU A 709 38.75 27.96 -3.81
N GLY A 710 38.29 27.62 -5.02
CA GLY A 710 39.06 27.70 -6.24
C GLY A 710 40.26 26.77 -6.33
N LYS A 711 40.22 25.62 -5.61
CA LYS A 711 41.31 24.64 -5.62
C LYS A 711 41.33 23.84 -6.92
N PRO A 712 42.55 23.57 -7.49
CA PRO A 712 42.66 22.58 -8.56
C PRO A 712 42.13 21.20 -8.14
N THR A 713 40.99 20.82 -8.68
CA THR A 713 40.28 19.63 -8.25
C THR A 713 40.01 18.69 -9.41
N THR A 714 40.25 17.38 -9.22
CA THR A 714 39.78 16.32 -10.10
C THR A 714 38.58 15.63 -9.47
N LEU A 715 37.44 15.75 -10.11
CA LEU A 715 36.18 15.17 -9.65
C LEU A 715 35.89 13.88 -10.40
N LEU A 716 35.71 12.80 -9.64
CA LEU A 716 35.42 11.46 -10.15
C LEU A 716 33.93 11.24 -10.15
N LEU A 717 33.37 10.97 -11.30
CA LEU A 717 31.94 10.88 -11.50
C LEU A 717 31.50 9.51 -12.01
N PRO A 718 30.34 9.02 -11.58
CA PRO A 718 29.70 7.90 -12.26
C PRO A 718 29.30 8.30 -13.68
N GLN A 719 28.96 7.34 -14.53
CA GLN A 719 28.52 7.61 -15.90
C GLN A 719 27.32 8.57 -15.91
N ASN A 720 26.31 8.28 -15.09
CA ASN A 720 25.15 9.15 -14.89
C ASN A 720 25.32 9.96 -13.59
N ALA A 721 25.96 11.11 -13.70
CA ALA A 721 26.25 12.00 -12.59
C ALA A 721 25.07 12.94 -12.27
N ASP A 722 25.16 13.62 -11.13
CA ASP A 722 24.22 14.66 -10.74
C ASP A 722 24.13 15.78 -11.78
N PHE A 723 22.98 16.46 -11.86
CA PHE A 723 22.71 17.52 -12.84
C PHE A 723 23.73 18.65 -12.82
N ARG A 724 24.39 18.92 -11.70
CA ARG A 724 25.39 19.98 -11.52
C ARG A 724 26.60 19.80 -12.43
N TRP A 725 26.88 18.55 -12.77
CA TRP A 725 28.06 18.19 -13.56
C TRP A 725 27.75 18.05 -15.05
N LEU A 726 26.49 18.22 -15.45
CA LEU A 726 26.02 18.09 -16.84
C LEU A 726 26.43 16.75 -17.48
N LEU A 727 26.27 16.64 -18.79
CA LEU A 727 26.67 15.44 -19.56
C LEU A 727 27.87 15.78 -20.45
N GLU A 728 28.66 14.75 -20.79
CA GLU A 728 29.72 14.76 -21.84
C GLU A 728 30.77 15.89 -21.70
N ARG A 729 30.96 16.43 -20.49
CA ARG A 729 31.93 17.49 -20.24
C ARG A 729 33.07 16.99 -19.37
N THR A 730 34.26 17.59 -19.62
CA THR A 730 35.45 17.40 -18.78
C THR A 730 35.69 18.58 -17.84
N ASP A 731 34.87 19.64 -17.94
CA ASP A 731 34.84 20.84 -17.09
C ASP A 731 33.45 21.05 -16.49
N THR A 732 33.28 21.99 -15.60
CA THR A 732 31.97 22.39 -15.06
C THR A 732 31.82 23.92 -15.06
N PRO A 733 30.63 24.42 -15.47
CA PRO A 733 30.39 25.87 -15.45
C PRO A 733 30.25 26.44 -14.01
N TRP A 734 30.04 25.56 -13.03
CA TRP A 734 29.93 25.97 -11.62
C TRP A 734 31.28 26.24 -10.96
N TYR A 735 32.36 25.54 -11.38
CA TYR A 735 33.66 25.58 -10.74
C TYR A 735 34.79 25.54 -11.79
N PRO A 736 35.31 26.70 -12.22
CA PRO A 736 36.30 26.76 -13.30
C PRO A 736 37.60 26.00 -13.04
N THR A 737 37.92 25.69 -11.78
CA THR A 737 39.16 24.97 -11.38
C THR A 737 38.99 23.46 -11.32
N MET A 738 37.80 22.97 -11.65
CA MET A 738 37.52 21.52 -11.62
C MET A 738 37.67 20.87 -12.98
N ARG A 739 38.29 19.70 -12.97
CA ARG A 739 38.30 18.75 -14.08
C ARG A 739 37.45 17.53 -13.73
N LEU A 740 36.54 17.16 -14.64
CA LEU A 740 35.64 16.00 -14.48
C LEU A 740 36.21 14.79 -15.17
N ILE A 741 36.22 13.64 -14.49
CA ILE A 741 36.56 12.33 -15.07
C ILE A 741 35.41 11.39 -14.78
N ARG A 742 34.78 10.84 -15.84
CA ARG A 742 33.58 10.02 -15.74
C ARG A 742 33.90 8.56 -16.03
N GLN A 743 33.11 7.67 -15.38
CA GLN A 743 33.08 6.27 -15.77
C GLN A 743 32.57 6.13 -17.22
N THR A 744 33.20 5.25 -17.98
CA THR A 744 32.71 4.81 -19.30
C THR A 744 31.72 3.65 -19.17
N THR A 745 31.94 2.80 -18.17
CA THR A 745 31.09 1.68 -17.84
C THR A 745 30.53 1.86 -16.42
N PRO A 746 29.21 1.78 -16.19
CA PRO A 746 28.62 1.93 -14.86
C PRO A 746 29.24 0.97 -13.83
N GLY A 747 29.69 1.54 -12.70
CA GLY A 747 30.27 0.78 -11.59
C GLY A 747 31.74 0.40 -11.77
N ASP A 748 32.34 0.62 -12.96
CA ASP A 748 33.75 0.36 -13.18
C ASP A 748 34.61 1.61 -13.01
N TRP A 749 35.38 1.65 -11.93
CA TRP A 749 36.27 2.77 -11.61
C TRP A 749 37.71 2.59 -12.12
N ARG A 750 38.07 1.43 -12.67
CA ARG A 750 39.48 1.10 -13.03
C ARG A 750 40.08 2.09 -14.03
N GLU A 751 39.33 2.44 -15.06
CA GLU A 751 39.79 3.40 -16.08
C GLU A 751 39.95 4.80 -15.43
N VAL A 752 38.98 5.26 -14.68
CA VAL A 752 39.00 6.56 -13.96
C VAL A 752 40.24 6.64 -13.05
N ILE A 753 40.48 5.59 -12.23
CA ILE A 753 41.63 5.50 -11.33
C ILE A 753 42.96 5.56 -12.11
N SER A 754 43.03 4.88 -13.24
CA SER A 754 44.21 4.85 -14.11
C SER A 754 44.51 6.21 -14.74
N VAL A 755 43.48 6.90 -15.26
CA VAL A 755 43.60 8.27 -15.82
C VAL A 755 44.08 9.25 -14.76
N VAL A 756 43.54 9.17 -13.55
CA VAL A 756 43.98 10.01 -12.43
C VAL A 756 45.44 9.75 -12.08
N ALA A 757 45.85 8.47 -11.93
CA ALA A 757 47.24 8.14 -11.62
C ALA A 757 48.23 8.71 -12.66
N ALA A 758 47.88 8.63 -13.95
CA ALA A 758 48.68 9.21 -15.03
C ALA A 758 48.72 10.74 -14.92
N SER A 759 47.59 11.40 -14.63
CA SER A 759 47.50 12.86 -14.50
C SER A 759 48.28 13.44 -13.29
N LEU A 760 48.46 12.61 -12.28
CA LEU A 760 49.21 12.95 -11.05
C LEU A 760 50.72 12.60 -11.16
N GLY A 761 51.15 11.96 -12.24
CA GLY A 761 52.56 11.51 -12.45
C GLY A 761 52.97 10.35 -11.51
N LEU A 762 52.01 9.54 -11.06
CA LEU A 762 52.22 8.47 -10.12
C LEU A 762 52.64 7.13 -10.80
N ARG A 763 52.64 7.09 -12.13
CA ARG A 763 53.12 5.97 -12.94
C ARG A 763 54.61 6.02 -13.20
#